data_706da76516d63072eabf52ef974c6b1d
#
_entry.id   706da76516d63072eabf52ef974c6b1d
#
_cell.length_a   1.000
_cell.length_b   1.000
_cell.length_c   1.000
_cell.angle_alpha   90.00
_cell.angle_beta   90.00
_cell.angle_gamma   90.00
#
_symmetry.space_group_name_H-M   'P 1'
#
loop_
_entity.id
_entity.type
_entity.pdbx_description
1 polymer ?
#
loop_
_entity_poly.entity_id
_entity_poly.type
_entity_poly.pdbx_seq_one_letter_code
_entity_poly.pdbx_strand_id
1 'polypeptide(L)'
;MFLERTERLALVDFENKHINYIDLINNIKYFSEYIVDLGSEKFGLIVMENRPEWIYSFFSVWDKRSAGIAIDANSNPNEILYVLEDSHPNVVFCSDETEKNVLEAVDKYSLKSSIKLVNVDKITIEQEKMDVIKNMQFELDNPTGDETAAMLYTSGTTGNPKGVMLSFNNLNTEMEGLYEKGIFDYRDQILAILPFHHVLPLTASVLLMMKYQTSVVFAKKIASKEIFEALEKNRVTAIIGVPRVFKLFYDGIKQQIDAKFITRFIYKMMSNVKSLKIKRKVFAKVHKKFGGHLDFIVVGGAKMDPEISKFYETLGFYALEGYGLTETSPVIAVNSKKERKIGTVGKKLYNVDIKIVDEELWVKGPIVMKGYYNKPEKTAEVITEDGWFKTGDLATIDEEGFVTIRGRKNTMIVLSNGKNIDPETLENRVIAKSNGLIKEIGIFSHQNKLAAIIVPELLEFRKRGITNTKAYIRNIVEDYNLKAHNYEKVLDYKLFEEELPKTRVGKIRRFMLPDLYEKNEITKKEKIPEPTDEAYKILKEYIKKNKGIEPQPEENLELEIGMDSLDIVEFFAFIENSFGIQLDEEKFAEMPNLKLLSEYINQKATKFEDNDVDWKQIISETKPIQDNKKRWVTRFLKALQPVVDLYFRVRKIDKKKLTNEPQIFVSNHQSFVDPLILGSLFPGKIVFNTLFLAIDWYFKKGIMKLLVSNGNVVLIDINKNVRKSVEEIVGYLKSGKSIVIFPEGARTKDGKVAQFKKVFAIIAKELNIDIQCIGIKGAFEAYSRYMKFPKPKKIEVAVLEKFKPEGTYDEIAQKAEKIIREYVEK
;
A
#
# COMPACT_ATOMS: atom_id res chain seq x y z
N MET A 1 -6.51 -32.69 -30.86
CA MET A 1 -5.60 -32.95 -29.70
C MET A 1 -5.39 -31.61 -28.99
N PHE A 2 -5.44 -31.57 -27.63
CA PHE A 2 -5.26 -30.34 -26.88
C PHE A 2 -3.78 -29.96 -26.73
N LEU A 3 -2.90 -30.93 -26.51
CA LEU A 3 -1.45 -30.79 -26.43
C LEU A 3 -0.79 -31.50 -27.60
N GLU A 4 0.13 -30.84 -28.28
CA GLU A 4 0.87 -31.42 -29.41
C GLU A 4 2.33 -31.69 -29.03
N ARG A 5 2.85 -32.84 -29.43
CA ARG A 5 4.25 -33.27 -29.20
C ARG A 5 5.20 -32.51 -30.11
N THR A 6 5.89 -31.52 -29.56
CA THR A 6 6.89 -30.73 -30.29
C THR A 6 8.12 -30.49 -29.43
N GLU A 7 9.27 -30.19 -30.06
CA GLU A 7 10.49 -29.76 -29.38
C GLU A 7 10.45 -28.31 -28.83
N ARG A 8 9.33 -27.65 -28.99
CA ARG A 8 9.20 -26.28 -28.47
C ARG A 8 9.26 -26.27 -26.96
N LEU A 9 9.84 -25.21 -26.40
CA LEU A 9 9.87 -24.96 -24.97
C LEU A 9 8.43 -24.79 -24.42
N ALA A 10 8.08 -25.61 -23.44
CA ALA A 10 6.80 -25.55 -22.76
C ALA A 10 6.93 -24.84 -21.39
N LEU A 11 7.88 -25.26 -20.58
CA LEU A 11 8.04 -24.76 -19.22
C LEU A 11 9.51 -24.42 -18.92
N VAL A 12 9.71 -23.38 -18.09
CA VAL A 12 10.99 -23.12 -17.43
C VAL A 12 10.73 -23.12 -15.93
N ASP A 13 11.29 -24.06 -15.21
CA ASP A 13 11.12 -24.17 -13.78
C ASP A 13 11.93 -23.09 -13.01
N PHE A 14 11.79 -23.06 -11.69
CA PHE A 14 12.46 -22.08 -10.85
C PHE A 14 13.98 -22.32 -10.70
N GLU A 15 14.52 -23.47 -11.19
CA GLU A 15 15.95 -23.76 -11.31
C GLU A 15 16.49 -23.42 -12.70
N ASN A 16 15.65 -22.88 -13.59
CA ASN A 16 15.86 -22.60 -15.01
C ASN A 16 16.08 -23.90 -15.85
N LYS A 17 15.55 -25.02 -15.43
CA LYS A 17 15.47 -26.23 -16.25
C LYS A 17 14.41 -26.04 -17.33
N HIS A 18 14.77 -26.29 -18.56
CA HIS A 18 13.90 -26.21 -19.71
C HIS A 18 13.20 -27.55 -19.95
N ILE A 19 11.89 -27.50 -20.11
CA ILE A 19 11.02 -28.65 -20.37
C ILE A 19 10.30 -28.35 -21.67
N ASN A 20 10.51 -29.18 -22.69
CA ASN A 20 9.80 -29.05 -23.97
C ASN A 20 8.41 -29.74 -23.91
N TYR A 21 7.62 -29.60 -24.98
CA TYR A 21 6.28 -30.19 -25.02
C TYR A 21 6.29 -31.73 -25.06
N ILE A 22 7.32 -32.34 -25.62
CA ILE A 22 7.49 -33.80 -25.58
C ILE A 22 7.69 -34.26 -24.16
N ASP A 23 8.61 -33.64 -23.42
CA ASP A 23 8.88 -34.00 -22.03
C ASP A 23 7.69 -33.67 -21.12
N LEU A 24 7.00 -32.56 -21.35
CA LEU A 24 5.76 -32.21 -20.66
C LEU A 24 4.72 -33.31 -20.79
N ILE A 25 4.44 -33.76 -22.02
CA ILE A 25 3.42 -34.79 -22.31
C ILE A 25 3.82 -36.14 -21.70
N ASN A 26 5.12 -36.49 -21.76
CA ASN A 26 5.64 -37.70 -21.13
C ASN A 26 5.46 -37.66 -19.60
N ASN A 27 5.76 -36.53 -18.97
CA ASN A 27 5.54 -36.36 -17.53
C ASN A 27 4.06 -36.43 -17.16
N ILE A 28 3.18 -35.81 -17.94
CA ILE A 28 1.72 -35.93 -17.75
C ILE A 28 1.30 -37.38 -17.79
N LYS A 29 1.77 -38.15 -18.81
CA LYS A 29 1.43 -39.58 -18.92
C LYS A 29 1.97 -40.37 -17.74
N TYR A 30 3.18 -40.09 -17.30
CA TYR A 30 3.76 -40.72 -16.11
C TYR A 30 2.89 -40.48 -14.87
N PHE A 31 2.42 -39.23 -14.67
CA PHE A 31 1.53 -38.85 -13.57
C PHE A 31 0.15 -39.54 -13.68
N SER A 32 -0.34 -39.73 -14.90
CA SER A 32 -1.62 -40.47 -15.14
C SER A 32 -1.62 -41.91 -14.61
N GLU A 33 -0.42 -42.53 -14.50
CA GLU A 33 -0.31 -43.89 -13.95
C GLU A 33 -0.55 -43.95 -12.44
N TYR A 34 -0.38 -42.81 -11.74
CA TYR A 34 -0.75 -42.72 -10.31
C TYR A 34 -2.26 -42.59 -10.07
N ILE A 35 -3.03 -42.39 -11.13
CA ILE A 35 -4.49 -42.22 -11.04
C ILE A 35 -5.17 -43.52 -11.46
N VAL A 36 -5.98 -44.06 -10.57
CA VAL A 36 -6.89 -45.18 -10.91
C VAL A 36 -7.94 -44.62 -11.87
N ASP A 37 -8.45 -45.49 -12.74
CA ASP A 37 -9.44 -45.12 -13.77
C ASP A 37 -10.62 -44.33 -13.17
N LEU A 38 -10.61 -42.98 -13.43
CA LEU A 38 -11.58 -42.10 -12.81
C LEU A 38 -12.91 -42.09 -13.57
N GLY A 39 -12.87 -42.15 -14.91
CA GLY A 39 -14.06 -42.02 -15.77
C GLY A 39 -14.65 -40.59 -15.78
N SER A 40 -15.61 -40.37 -16.67
CA SER A 40 -16.33 -39.08 -16.76
C SER A 40 -17.08 -38.78 -15.45
N GLU A 41 -17.21 -37.50 -15.11
CA GLU A 41 -17.87 -36.99 -13.90
C GLU A 41 -17.16 -37.24 -12.55
N LYS A 42 -15.91 -37.64 -12.57
CA LYS A 42 -15.05 -37.78 -11.39
C LYS A 42 -14.16 -36.52 -11.21
N PHE A 43 -13.53 -36.39 -10.04
CA PHE A 43 -12.73 -35.26 -9.70
C PHE A 43 -11.34 -35.64 -9.20
N GLY A 44 -10.35 -34.84 -9.61
CA GLY A 44 -9.02 -34.83 -9.01
C GLY A 44 -8.77 -33.48 -8.35
N LEU A 45 -8.39 -33.49 -7.07
CA LEU A 45 -8.10 -32.28 -6.30
C LEU A 45 -6.61 -31.99 -6.29
N ILE A 46 -6.23 -30.73 -6.53
CA ILE A 46 -4.85 -30.24 -6.54
C ILE A 46 -4.70 -29.19 -5.45
N VAL A 47 -3.81 -29.43 -4.50
CA VAL A 47 -3.49 -28.55 -3.37
C VAL A 47 -2.00 -28.36 -3.34
N MET A 48 -1.48 -27.47 -4.19
CA MET A 48 -0.06 -27.16 -4.24
C MET A 48 0.21 -25.77 -4.87
N GLU A 49 1.39 -25.26 -4.64
CA GLU A 49 1.93 -24.03 -5.23
C GLU A 49 2.14 -24.15 -6.75
N ASN A 50 2.35 -22.98 -7.43
CA ASN A 50 2.64 -23.00 -8.87
C ASN A 50 4.00 -23.64 -9.15
N ARG A 51 3.99 -24.74 -9.89
CA ARG A 51 5.16 -25.52 -10.27
C ARG A 51 4.85 -26.43 -11.48
N PRO A 52 5.83 -26.98 -12.18
CA PRO A 52 5.58 -27.88 -13.30
C PRO A 52 4.68 -29.07 -12.94
N GLU A 53 4.84 -29.65 -11.76
CA GLU A 53 4.07 -30.82 -11.29
C GLU A 53 2.57 -30.46 -11.09
N TRP A 54 2.24 -29.17 -10.83
CA TRP A 54 0.86 -28.71 -10.84
C TRP A 54 0.21 -28.94 -12.22
N ILE A 55 0.94 -28.60 -13.28
CA ILE A 55 0.47 -28.78 -14.66
C ILE A 55 0.38 -30.28 -14.98
N TYR A 56 1.39 -31.07 -14.60
CA TYR A 56 1.34 -32.53 -14.80
C TYR A 56 0.11 -33.14 -14.10
N SER A 57 -0.14 -32.76 -12.85
CA SER A 57 -1.30 -33.26 -12.07
C SER A 57 -2.61 -32.86 -12.71
N PHE A 58 -2.78 -31.60 -13.14
CA PHE A 58 -4.02 -31.15 -13.75
C PHE A 58 -4.33 -31.89 -15.06
N PHE A 59 -3.35 -31.99 -15.97
CA PHE A 59 -3.54 -32.69 -17.24
C PHE A 59 -3.58 -34.22 -17.07
N SER A 60 -3.00 -34.79 -16.04
CA SER A 60 -3.15 -36.23 -15.75
C SER A 60 -4.59 -36.58 -15.34
N VAL A 61 -5.29 -35.68 -14.64
CA VAL A 61 -6.72 -35.81 -14.36
C VAL A 61 -7.53 -35.74 -15.67
N TRP A 62 -7.15 -34.81 -16.59
CA TRP A 62 -7.77 -34.76 -17.91
C TRP A 62 -7.52 -36.04 -18.75
N ASP A 63 -6.30 -36.63 -18.71
CA ASP A 63 -5.97 -37.87 -19.39
C ASP A 63 -6.81 -39.09 -18.90
N LYS A 64 -7.61 -38.87 -17.84
CA LYS A 64 -8.60 -39.81 -17.35
C LYS A 64 -10.05 -39.34 -17.58
N ARG A 65 -10.25 -38.33 -18.46
CA ARG A 65 -11.54 -37.70 -18.79
C ARG A 65 -12.29 -37.21 -17.53
N SER A 66 -11.54 -36.74 -16.56
CA SER A 66 -12.07 -36.27 -15.26
C SER A 66 -11.82 -34.75 -15.10
N ALA A 67 -12.53 -34.13 -14.17
CA ALA A 67 -12.42 -32.71 -13.92
C ALA A 67 -11.37 -32.38 -12.86
N GLY A 68 -10.48 -31.43 -13.16
CA GLY A 68 -9.53 -30.88 -12.20
C GLY A 68 -10.17 -29.88 -11.25
N ILE A 69 -10.00 -30.09 -9.95
CA ILE A 69 -10.32 -29.12 -8.90
C ILE A 69 -9.00 -28.55 -8.39
N ALA A 70 -8.88 -27.24 -8.32
CA ALA A 70 -7.71 -26.62 -7.75
C ALA A 70 -8.10 -25.65 -6.63
N ILE A 71 -7.40 -25.73 -5.50
CA ILE A 71 -7.57 -24.82 -4.37
C ILE A 71 -6.24 -24.22 -3.93
N ASP A 72 -6.31 -23.18 -3.14
CA ASP A 72 -5.13 -22.47 -2.65
C ASP A 72 -4.18 -23.40 -1.87
N ALA A 73 -2.90 -23.37 -2.19
CA ALA A 73 -1.87 -24.08 -1.44
C ALA A 73 -1.82 -23.68 0.05
N ASN A 74 -2.21 -22.44 0.38
CA ASN A 74 -2.30 -21.95 1.75
C ASN A 74 -3.62 -22.30 2.45
N SER A 75 -4.47 -23.13 1.87
CA SER A 75 -5.73 -23.55 2.49
C SER A 75 -5.48 -24.28 3.81
N ASN A 76 -6.26 -23.91 4.83
CA ASN A 76 -6.23 -24.61 6.11
C ASN A 76 -6.99 -25.97 6.02
N PRO A 77 -6.80 -26.88 6.98
CA PRO A 77 -7.42 -28.20 6.95
C PRO A 77 -8.96 -28.20 6.83
N ASN A 78 -9.64 -27.23 7.43
CA ASN A 78 -11.11 -27.15 7.38
C ASN A 78 -11.61 -26.70 6.00
N GLU A 79 -10.88 -25.83 5.32
CA GLU A 79 -11.18 -25.43 3.95
C GLU A 79 -10.97 -26.57 2.96
N ILE A 80 -9.90 -27.35 3.14
CA ILE A 80 -9.64 -28.54 2.34
C ILE A 80 -10.74 -29.57 2.60
N LEU A 81 -11.09 -29.83 3.87
CA LEU A 81 -12.16 -30.76 4.25
C LEU A 81 -13.50 -30.37 3.61
N TYR A 82 -13.85 -29.06 3.63
CA TYR A 82 -15.07 -28.60 2.97
C TYR A 82 -15.13 -29.01 1.49
N VAL A 83 -13.99 -28.84 0.76
CA VAL A 83 -13.95 -29.23 -0.67
C VAL A 83 -13.98 -30.73 -0.85
N LEU A 84 -13.35 -31.51 0.04
CA LEU A 84 -13.41 -32.97 0.04
C LEU A 84 -14.86 -33.47 0.23
N GLU A 85 -15.61 -32.88 1.16
CA GLU A 85 -17.00 -33.22 1.47
C GLU A 85 -17.99 -32.78 0.39
N ASP A 86 -17.75 -31.68 -0.29
CA ASP A 86 -18.62 -31.16 -1.35
C ASP A 86 -18.38 -31.90 -2.69
N SER A 87 -17.12 -32.18 -3.04
CA SER A 87 -16.75 -32.71 -4.36
C SER A 87 -16.44 -34.19 -4.42
N HIS A 88 -16.11 -34.84 -3.31
CA HIS A 88 -15.77 -36.26 -3.22
C HIS A 88 -14.68 -36.70 -4.26
N PRO A 89 -13.48 -36.08 -4.26
CA PRO A 89 -12.47 -36.42 -5.26
C PRO A 89 -11.89 -37.84 -5.05
N ASN A 90 -11.49 -38.47 -6.13
CA ASN A 90 -10.86 -39.81 -6.07
C ASN A 90 -9.33 -39.72 -5.89
N VAL A 91 -8.70 -38.62 -6.28
CA VAL A 91 -7.30 -38.38 -6.11
C VAL A 91 -7.06 -36.99 -5.55
N VAL A 92 -6.09 -36.87 -4.67
CA VAL A 92 -5.62 -35.59 -4.14
C VAL A 92 -4.11 -35.46 -4.37
N PHE A 93 -3.71 -34.50 -5.15
CA PHE A 93 -2.30 -34.14 -5.35
C PHE A 93 -1.89 -33.03 -4.37
N CYS A 94 -0.73 -33.22 -3.73
CA CYS A 94 -0.14 -32.23 -2.82
C CYS A 94 1.39 -32.17 -3.00
N SER A 95 2.02 -31.15 -2.42
CA SER A 95 3.47 -31.00 -2.28
C SER A 95 3.89 -31.20 -0.83
N ASP A 96 5.20 -31.28 -0.55
CA ASP A 96 5.71 -31.32 0.83
C ASP A 96 5.28 -30.09 1.63
N GLU A 97 5.12 -28.92 1.00
CA GLU A 97 4.64 -27.69 1.66
C GLU A 97 3.19 -27.81 2.13
N THR A 98 2.35 -28.54 1.40
CA THR A 98 0.89 -28.63 1.66
C THR A 98 0.46 -29.93 2.33
N GLU A 99 1.32 -30.97 2.33
CA GLU A 99 1.00 -32.33 2.79
C GLU A 99 0.40 -32.36 4.19
N LYS A 100 0.96 -31.58 5.13
CA LYS A 100 0.47 -31.57 6.53
C LYS A 100 -0.99 -31.21 6.61
N ASN A 101 -1.39 -30.10 5.94
CA ASN A 101 -2.77 -29.64 5.97
C ASN A 101 -3.72 -30.60 5.23
N VAL A 102 -3.23 -31.19 4.13
CA VAL A 102 -3.98 -32.17 3.35
C VAL A 102 -4.23 -33.43 4.17
N LEU A 103 -3.22 -33.99 4.83
CA LEU A 103 -3.34 -35.18 5.68
C LEU A 103 -4.34 -34.93 6.84
N GLU A 104 -4.24 -33.77 7.52
CA GLU A 104 -5.16 -33.44 8.59
C GLU A 104 -6.62 -33.34 8.10
N ALA A 105 -6.85 -32.84 6.89
CA ALA A 105 -8.17 -32.78 6.28
C ALA A 105 -8.68 -34.18 5.88
N VAL A 106 -7.83 -34.99 5.22
CA VAL A 106 -8.18 -36.35 4.79
C VAL A 106 -8.46 -37.25 5.99
N ASP A 107 -7.75 -37.11 7.09
CA ASP A 107 -8.01 -37.87 8.32
C ASP A 107 -9.39 -37.61 8.92
N LYS A 108 -9.90 -36.39 8.75
CA LYS A 108 -11.26 -36.00 9.20
C LYS A 108 -12.34 -36.35 8.19
N TYR A 109 -11.97 -36.64 6.94
CA TYR A 109 -12.92 -36.93 5.87
C TYR A 109 -13.52 -38.31 6.02
N SER A 110 -14.86 -38.41 5.95
CA SER A 110 -15.61 -39.63 6.18
C SER A 110 -15.34 -40.77 5.18
N LEU A 111 -15.02 -40.41 3.93
CA LEU A 111 -14.73 -41.34 2.84
C LEU A 111 -13.22 -41.41 2.50
N LYS A 112 -12.34 -41.28 3.47
CA LYS A 112 -10.89 -41.23 3.26
C LYS A 112 -10.33 -42.47 2.53
N SER A 113 -10.95 -43.65 2.68
CA SER A 113 -10.53 -44.86 1.98
C SER A 113 -10.79 -44.83 0.46
N SER A 114 -11.60 -43.92 -0.03
CA SER A 114 -11.86 -43.72 -1.46
C SER A 114 -10.88 -42.75 -2.14
N ILE A 115 -10.04 -42.09 -1.38
CA ILE A 115 -9.10 -41.12 -1.90
C ILE A 115 -7.71 -41.73 -2.07
N LYS A 116 -7.12 -41.53 -3.24
CA LYS A 116 -5.68 -41.76 -3.45
C LYS A 116 -4.93 -40.45 -3.20
N LEU A 117 -4.10 -40.39 -2.16
CA LEU A 117 -3.24 -39.25 -1.91
C LEU A 117 -1.91 -39.42 -2.65
N VAL A 118 -1.51 -38.38 -3.39
CA VAL A 118 -0.26 -38.35 -4.18
C VAL A 118 0.52 -37.10 -3.80
N ASN A 119 1.63 -37.28 -3.05
CA ASN A 119 2.60 -36.22 -2.85
C ASN A 119 3.59 -36.19 -4.00
N VAL A 120 3.60 -35.11 -4.79
CA VAL A 120 4.41 -35.01 -6.02
C VAL A 120 5.91 -35.01 -5.76
N ASP A 121 6.36 -34.48 -4.60
CA ASP A 121 7.77 -34.47 -4.22
C ASP A 121 8.31 -35.86 -3.84
N LYS A 122 7.43 -36.81 -3.53
CA LYS A 122 7.75 -38.20 -3.22
C LYS A 122 7.70 -39.12 -4.45
N ILE A 123 7.31 -38.56 -5.62
CA ILE A 123 7.33 -39.32 -6.86
C ILE A 123 8.77 -39.48 -7.34
N THR A 124 9.29 -40.70 -7.28
CA THR A 124 10.57 -41.05 -7.92
C THR A 124 10.32 -41.45 -9.36
N ILE A 125 10.84 -40.70 -10.32
CA ILE A 125 10.73 -41.04 -11.74
C ILE A 125 11.59 -42.27 -12.02
N GLU A 126 10.95 -43.42 -12.23
CA GLU A 126 11.58 -44.64 -12.65
C GLU A 126 12.01 -44.53 -14.12
N GLN A 127 13.33 -44.56 -14.39
CA GLN A 127 13.85 -44.31 -15.73
C GLN A 127 13.34 -45.33 -16.75
N GLU A 128 13.26 -46.61 -16.36
CA GLU A 128 12.73 -47.67 -17.22
C GLU A 128 11.29 -47.40 -17.69
N LYS A 129 10.41 -46.99 -16.76
CA LYS A 129 9.04 -46.60 -17.12
C LYS A 129 8.99 -45.37 -18.00
N MET A 130 9.80 -44.37 -17.69
CA MET A 130 9.86 -43.16 -18.49
C MET A 130 10.36 -43.48 -19.92
N ASP A 131 11.33 -44.38 -20.09
CA ASP A 131 11.82 -44.79 -21.40
C ASP A 131 10.77 -45.59 -22.18
N VAL A 132 9.93 -46.37 -21.50
CA VAL A 132 8.75 -47.04 -22.12
C VAL A 132 7.78 -45.95 -22.63
N ILE A 133 7.42 -44.98 -21.79
CA ILE A 133 6.50 -43.89 -22.15
C ILE A 133 7.06 -43.07 -23.34
N LYS A 134 8.34 -42.75 -23.33
CA LYS A 134 8.98 -42.02 -24.44
C LYS A 134 8.90 -42.74 -25.78
N ASN A 135 8.96 -44.08 -25.76
CA ASN A 135 8.94 -44.92 -26.94
C ASN A 135 7.53 -45.32 -27.37
N MET A 136 6.51 -45.09 -26.53
CA MET A 136 5.12 -45.34 -26.88
C MET A 136 4.54 -44.24 -27.78
N GLN A 137 3.73 -44.67 -28.77
CA GLN A 137 2.83 -43.75 -29.48
C GLN A 137 1.55 -43.68 -28.67
N PHE A 138 1.27 -42.53 -28.08
CA PHE A 138 0.01 -42.26 -27.37
C PHE A 138 -0.43 -40.83 -27.58
N GLU A 139 -1.70 -40.62 -27.42
CA GLU A 139 -2.30 -39.28 -27.27
C GLU A 139 -2.87 -39.18 -25.85
N LEU A 140 -2.75 -38.01 -25.26
CA LEU A 140 -3.45 -37.73 -24.00
C LEU A 140 -4.95 -37.60 -24.30
N ASP A 141 -5.78 -38.29 -23.51
CA ASP A 141 -7.21 -38.03 -23.53
C ASP A 141 -7.54 -36.69 -22.88
N ASN A 142 -8.73 -36.19 -23.10
CA ASN A 142 -9.25 -35.01 -22.40
C ASN A 142 -10.77 -35.08 -22.33
N PRO A 143 -11.40 -34.30 -21.37
CA PRO A 143 -12.82 -34.08 -21.43
C PRO A 143 -13.23 -33.51 -22.78
N THR A 144 -14.43 -33.74 -23.21
CA THR A 144 -14.97 -33.30 -24.51
C THR A 144 -16.32 -32.64 -24.36
N GLY A 145 -16.67 -31.73 -25.28
CA GLY A 145 -18.01 -31.13 -25.31
C GLY A 145 -18.39 -30.50 -23.98
N ASP A 146 -19.52 -30.95 -23.44
CA ASP A 146 -20.04 -30.40 -22.18
C ASP A 146 -19.60 -31.19 -20.93
N GLU A 147 -18.66 -32.16 -21.07
CA GLU A 147 -18.05 -32.80 -19.91
C GLU A 147 -17.39 -31.73 -19.03
N THR A 148 -17.58 -31.83 -17.72
CA THR A 148 -16.92 -30.90 -16.78
C THR A 148 -15.43 -31.12 -16.83
N ALA A 149 -14.66 -30.10 -17.13
CA ALA A 149 -13.21 -30.14 -17.27
C ALA A 149 -12.48 -29.52 -16.07
N ALA A 150 -13.10 -28.51 -15.47
CA ALA A 150 -12.59 -27.88 -14.25
C ALA A 150 -13.73 -27.50 -13.32
N MET A 151 -13.48 -27.57 -12.01
CA MET A 151 -14.36 -27.01 -10.99
C MET A 151 -13.57 -26.10 -10.06
N LEU A 152 -13.97 -24.86 -9.96
CA LEU A 152 -13.25 -23.83 -9.20
C LEU A 152 -14.13 -23.26 -8.09
N TYR A 153 -13.62 -23.28 -6.86
CA TYR A 153 -14.36 -22.79 -5.71
C TYR A 153 -14.21 -21.27 -5.58
N THR A 154 -15.34 -20.56 -5.64
CA THR A 154 -15.37 -19.09 -5.45
C THR A 154 -15.91 -18.75 -4.07
N SER A 155 -15.22 -17.84 -3.36
CA SER A 155 -15.75 -17.28 -2.11
C SER A 155 -16.90 -16.33 -2.41
N GLY A 156 -18.11 -16.78 -2.26
CA GLY A 156 -19.30 -15.93 -2.32
C GLY A 156 -19.25 -14.85 -1.24
N THR A 157 -19.86 -13.70 -1.49
CA THR A 157 -19.94 -12.56 -0.53
C THR A 157 -20.76 -12.90 0.72
N THR A 158 -21.51 -14.03 0.74
CA THR A 158 -22.55 -14.32 1.74
C THR A 158 -22.53 -15.73 2.30
N GLY A 159 -21.46 -16.53 2.14
CA GLY A 159 -21.49 -17.90 2.67
C GLY A 159 -20.34 -18.79 2.24
N ASN A 160 -20.56 -20.11 2.36
CA ASN A 160 -19.58 -21.12 1.97
C ASN A 160 -19.20 -21.01 0.48
N PRO A 161 -17.97 -21.37 0.10
CA PRO A 161 -17.53 -21.38 -1.28
C PRO A 161 -18.45 -22.23 -2.18
N LYS A 162 -18.59 -21.81 -3.45
CA LYS A 162 -19.39 -22.51 -4.45
C LYS A 162 -18.47 -23.06 -5.53
N GLY A 163 -18.64 -24.34 -5.89
CA GLY A 163 -17.93 -24.97 -7.00
C GLY A 163 -18.55 -24.53 -8.34
N VAL A 164 -17.83 -23.73 -9.12
CA VAL A 164 -18.22 -23.32 -10.48
C VAL A 164 -17.79 -24.42 -11.45
N MET A 165 -18.74 -25.05 -12.14
CA MET A 165 -18.45 -26.09 -13.12
C MET A 165 -18.20 -25.51 -14.50
N LEU A 166 -17.01 -25.70 -15.03
CA LEU A 166 -16.63 -25.29 -16.37
C LEU A 166 -16.48 -26.53 -17.27
N SER A 167 -17.22 -26.57 -18.37
CA SER A 167 -17.08 -27.65 -19.35
C SER A 167 -15.82 -27.47 -20.20
N PHE A 168 -15.42 -28.56 -20.87
CA PHE A 168 -14.32 -28.45 -21.84
C PHE A 168 -14.67 -27.45 -22.95
N ASN A 169 -15.93 -27.45 -23.41
CA ASN A 169 -16.40 -26.49 -24.40
C ASN A 169 -16.31 -25.05 -23.92
N ASN A 170 -16.68 -24.77 -22.65
CA ASN A 170 -16.52 -23.44 -22.07
C ASN A 170 -15.06 -22.95 -22.17
N LEU A 171 -14.13 -23.75 -21.67
CA LEU A 171 -12.69 -23.42 -21.63
C LEU A 171 -12.10 -23.35 -23.04
N ASN A 172 -12.45 -24.30 -23.94
CA ASN A 172 -11.93 -24.33 -25.29
C ASN A 172 -12.38 -23.11 -26.11
N THR A 173 -13.65 -22.74 -26.03
CA THR A 173 -14.21 -21.57 -26.72
C THR A 173 -13.63 -20.26 -26.18
N GLU A 174 -13.39 -20.20 -24.87
CA GLU A 174 -12.68 -19.07 -24.25
C GLU A 174 -11.28 -18.88 -24.85
N MET A 175 -10.49 -19.94 -24.91
CA MET A 175 -9.15 -19.89 -25.48
C MET A 175 -9.13 -19.49 -26.96
N GLU A 176 -10.10 -19.97 -27.73
CA GLU A 176 -10.29 -19.57 -29.14
C GLU A 176 -10.59 -18.09 -29.25
N GLY A 177 -11.49 -17.57 -28.39
CA GLY A 177 -11.80 -16.14 -28.33
C GLY A 177 -10.61 -15.26 -28.01
N LEU A 178 -9.78 -15.69 -27.05
CA LEU A 178 -8.54 -14.98 -26.66
C LEU A 178 -7.47 -15.04 -27.75
N TYR A 179 -7.35 -16.18 -28.43
CA TYR A 179 -6.39 -16.34 -29.53
C TYR A 179 -6.73 -15.44 -30.71
N GLU A 180 -8.01 -15.40 -31.11
CA GLU A 180 -8.50 -14.55 -32.18
C GLU A 180 -8.28 -13.03 -31.90
N LYS A 181 -8.28 -12.64 -30.65
CA LYS A 181 -7.90 -11.27 -30.24
C LYS A 181 -6.44 -10.94 -30.51
N GLY A 182 -5.59 -11.94 -30.80
CA GLY A 182 -4.17 -11.75 -31.12
C GLY A 182 -3.37 -11.12 -29.96
N ILE A 183 -3.71 -11.45 -28.73
CA ILE A 183 -3.01 -10.96 -27.53
C ILE A 183 -1.67 -11.66 -27.41
N PHE A 184 -1.66 -12.99 -27.58
CA PHE A 184 -0.51 -13.87 -27.47
C PHE A 184 -0.11 -14.46 -28.81
N ASP A 185 1.17 -14.78 -28.92
CA ASP A 185 1.79 -15.46 -30.07
C ASP A 185 2.59 -16.68 -29.53
N TYR A 186 2.76 -17.70 -30.35
CA TYR A 186 3.53 -18.92 -29.95
C TYR A 186 4.97 -18.63 -29.50
N ARG A 187 5.49 -17.45 -29.81
CA ARG A 187 6.84 -17.00 -29.41
C ARG A 187 6.86 -16.32 -28.03
N ASP A 188 5.69 -16.06 -27.48
CA ASP A 188 5.60 -15.44 -26.18
C ASP A 188 6.06 -16.37 -25.08
N GLN A 189 6.67 -15.79 -24.05
CA GLN A 189 6.97 -16.45 -22.78
C GLN A 189 6.28 -15.69 -21.65
N ILE A 190 5.51 -16.38 -20.85
CA ILE A 190 4.70 -15.79 -19.80
C ILE A 190 5.27 -16.10 -18.44
N LEU A 191 5.45 -15.10 -17.59
CA LEU A 191 5.79 -15.31 -16.19
C LEU A 191 4.55 -15.66 -15.37
N ALA A 192 4.55 -16.85 -14.77
CA ALA A 192 3.47 -17.35 -13.90
C ALA A 192 3.59 -16.79 -12.49
N ILE A 193 2.91 -15.70 -12.21
CA ILE A 193 2.90 -15.07 -10.87
C ILE A 193 1.57 -15.17 -10.14
N LEU A 194 0.47 -15.49 -10.83
CA LEU A 194 -0.83 -15.69 -10.21
C LEU A 194 -1.04 -17.18 -9.88
N PRO A 195 -1.63 -17.50 -8.71
CA PRO A 195 -1.90 -18.89 -8.32
C PRO A 195 -2.86 -19.60 -9.27
N PHE A 196 -2.51 -20.78 -9.76
CA PHE A 196 -3.25 -21.53 -10.80
C PHE A 196 -4.64 -22.02 -10.36
N HIS A 197 -4.94 -22.00 -9.08
CA HIS A 197 -6.27 -22.36 -8.60
C HIS A 197 -7.34 -21.29 -8.91
N HIS A 198 -6.96 -20.12 -9.43
CA HIS A 198 -7.91 -19.13 -9.94
C HIS A 198 -8.14 -19.31 -11.44
N VAL A 199 -9.37 -19.00 -11.90
CA VAL A 199 -9.75 -19.17 -13.30
C VAL A 199 -8.88 -18.38 -14.27
N LEU A 200 -8.50 -17.15 -13.96
CA LEU A 200 -7.70 -16.31 -14.86
C LEU A 200 -6.31 -16.93 -15.15
N PRO A 201 -5.47 -17.28 -14.16
CA PRO A 201 -4.20 -17.94 -14.46
C PRO A 201 -4.37 -19.37 -14.98
N LEU A 202 -5.37 -20.13 -14.54
CA LEU A 202 -5.65 -21.43 -15.13
C LEU A 202 -5.90 -21.31 -16.63
N THR A 203 -6.78 -20.42 -17.06
CA THR A 203 -7.11 -20.27 -18.47
C THR A 203 -6.01 -19.57 -19.25
N ALA A 204 -5.57 -18.39 -18.79
CA ALA A 204 -4.67 -17.55 -19.56
C ALA A 204 -3.18 -17.91 -19.41
N SER A 205 -2.74 -18.48 -18.27
CA SER A 205 -1.32 -18.84 -18.06
C SER A 205 -1.04 -20.33 -18.24
N VAL A 206 -2.06 -21.20 -18.15
CA VAL A 206 -1.88 -22.66 -18.32
C VAL A 206 -2.55 -23.11 -19.60
N LEU A 207 -3.88 -23.16 -19.66
CA LEU A 207 -4.60 -23.81 -20.75
C LEU A 207 -4.34 -23.16 -22.11
N LEU A 208 -4.45 -21.84 -22.19
CA LEU A 208 -4.19 -21.09 -23.44
C LEU A 208 -2.73 -21.28 -23.90
N MET A 209 -1.78 -21.22 -22.97
CA MET A 209 -0.36 -21.39 -23.29
C MET A 209 -0.06 -22.79 -23.79
N MET A 210 -0.61 -23.79 -23.13
CA MET A 210 -0.43 -25.18 -23.53
C MET A 210 -1.06 -25.49 -24.87
N LYS A 211 -2.28 -25.01 -25.14
CA LYS A 211 -2.99 -25.23 -26.41
C LYS A 211 -2.26 -24.62 -27.61
N TYR A 212 -1.68 -23.43 -27.45
CA TYR A 212 -1.01 -22.69 -28.54
C TYR A 212 0.51 -22.76 -28.47
N GLN A 213 1.05 -23.69 -27.71
CA GLN A 213 2.49 -23.99 -27.63
C GLN A 213 3.36 -22.77 -27.26
N THR A 214 2.86 -21.94 -26.37
CA THR A 214 3.57 -20.83 -25.74
C THR A 214 4.28 -21.34 -24.51
N SER A 215 5.31 -20.69 -24.00
CA SER A 215 6.04 -21.16 -22.82
C SER A 215 5.68 -20.42 -21.54
N VAL A 216 5.71 -21.15 -20.41
CA VAL A 216 5.46 -20.65 -19.07
C VAL A 216 6.73 -20.70 -18.24
N VAL A 217 7.10 -19.59 -17.63
CA VAL A 217 8.25 -19.41 -16.76
C VAL A 217 7.79 -19.31 -15.32
N PHE A 218 8.36 -20.11 -14.43
CA PHE A 218 8.05 -20.08 -13.00
C PHE A 218 9.03 -19.19 -12.24
N ALA A 219 8.54 -18.46 -11.25
CA ALA A 219 9.35 -17.77 -10.26
C ALA A 219 9.31 -18.54 -8.93
N LYS A 220 10.44 -18.66 -8.24
CA LYS A 220 10.55 -19.40 -6.99
C LYS A 220 9.65 -18.86 -5.88
N LYS A 221 9.46 -17.55 -5.82
CA LYS A 221 8.53 -16.86 -4.90
C LYS A 221 7.98 -15.62 -5.58
N ILE A 222 6.79 -15.20 -5.17
CA ILE A 222 6.17 -13.95 -5.64
C ILE A 222 6.75 -12.77 -4.85
N ALA A 223 8.05 -12.53 -4.99
CA ALA A 223 8.75 -11.39 -4.43
C ALA A 223 9.52 -10.64 -5.54
N SER A 224 9.70 -9.33 -5.35
CA SER A 224 10.25 -8.48 -6.41
C SER A 224 11.60 -8.96 -6.93
N LYS A 225 12.47 -9.49 -6.06
CA LYS A 225 13.80 -9.97 -6.44
C LYS A 225 13.71 -11.16 -7.38
N GLU A 226 12.94 -12.17 -7.00
CA GLU A 226 12.76 -13.42 -7.75
C GLU A 226 12.05 -13.18 -9.08
N ILE A 227 11.08 -12.27 -9.11
CA ILE A 227 10.40 -11.83 -10.35
C ILE A 227 11.42 -11.21 -11.31
N PHE A 228 12.24 -10.26 -10.84
CA PHE A 228 13.24 -9.61 -11.69
C PHE A 228 14.32 -10.59 -12.15
N GLU A 229 14.75 -11.53 -11.30
CA GLU A 229 15.69 -12.60 -11.70
C GLU A 229 15.12 -13.50 -12.80
N ALA A 230 13.85 -13.90 -12.68
CA ALA A 230 13.17 -14.69 -13.70
C ALA A 230 13.06 -13.93 -15.03
N LEU A 231 12.76 -12.63 -14.97
CA LEU A 231 12.70 -11.75 -16.13
C LEU A 231 14.07 -11.55 -16.81
N GLU A 232 15.13 -11.41 -16.03
CA GLU A 232 16.51 -11.20 -16.55
C GLU A 232 17.10 -12.48 -17.17
N LYS A 233 16.82 -13.65 -16.57
CA LYS A 233 17.37 -14.94 -17.03
C LYS A 233 16.62 -15.52 -18.22
N ASN A 234 15.34 -15.16 -18.37
CA ASN A 234 14.44 -15.68 -19.40
C ASN A 234 13.97 -14.60 -20.34
N ARG A 235 13.50 -15.00 -21.52
CA ARG A 235 12.98 -14.07 -22.54
C ARG A 235 11.49 -13.76 -22.32
N VAL A 236 11.09 -13.50 -21.08
CA VAL A 236 9.69 -13.22 -20.75
C VAL A 236 9.19 -12.02 -21.54
N THR A 237 8.12 -12.23 -22.30
CA THR A 237 7.47 -11.21 -23.15
C THR A 237 6.19 -10.65 -22.53
N ALA A 238 5.55 -11.40 -21.61
CA ALA A 238 4.31 -11.01 -21.00
C ALA A 238 4.23 -11.37 -19.51
N ILE A 239 3.54 -10.51 -18.74
CA ILE A 239 3.16 -10.78 -17.36
C ILE A 239 1.64 -10.69 -17.27
N ILE A 240 1.00 -11.75 -16.75
CA ILE A 240 -0.43 -11.73 -16.40
C ILE A 240 -0.53 -11.50 -14.89
N GLY A 241 -1.25 -10.47 -14.49
CA GLY A 241 -1.30 -10.08 -13.08
C GLY A 241 -2.56 -9.32 -12.69
N VAL A 242 -2.65 -9.05 -11.38
CA VAL A 242 -3.69 -8.19 -10.82
C VAL A 242 -3.15 -6.75 -10.63
N PRO A 243 -4.03 -5.71 -10.56
CA PRO A 243 -3.61 -4.32 -10.45
C PRO A 243 -2.60 -4.05 -9.34
N ARG A 244 -2.71 -4.74 -8.19
CA ARG A 244 -1.80 -4.57 -7.05
C ARG A 244 -0.34 -4.86 -7.40
N VAL A 245 -0.08 -5.90 -8.19
CA VAL A 245 1.30 -6.26 -8.63
C VAL A 245 1.88 -5.15 -9.48
N PHE A 246 1.12 -4.68 -10.46
CA PHE A 246 1.57 -3.61 -11.36
C PHE A 246 1.70 -2.27 -10.65
N LYS A 247 0.88 -2.01 -9.64
CA LYS A 247 1.01 -0.82 -8.79
C LYS A 247 2.33 -0.81 -8.01
N LEU A 248 2.77 -1.94 -7.47
CA LEU A 248 4.08 -2.03 -6.79
C LEU A 248 5.24 -1.63 -7.72
N PHE A 249 5.25 -2.13 -8.95
CA PHE A 249 6.26 -1.73 -9.94
C PHE A 249 6.12 -0.26 -10.34
N TYR A 250 4.88 0.22 -10.53
CA TYR A 250 4.59 1.64 -10.79
C TYR A 250 5.17 2.54 -9.72
N ASP A 251 4.88 2.28 -8.45
CA ASP A 251 5.32 3.11 -7.33
C ASP A 251 6.85 3.20 -7.27
N GLY A 252 7.55 2.06 -7.40
CA GLY A 252 9.01 2.02 -7.40
C GLY A 252 9.67 2.75 -8.58
N ILE A 253 9.14 2.61 -9.78
CA ILE A 253 9.68 3.26 -10.98
C ILE A 253 9.32 4.76 -10.98
N LYS A 254 8.09 5.09 -10.62
CA LYS A 254 7.58 6.47 -10.57
C LYS A 254 8.39 7.32 -9.59
N GLN A 255 8.73 6.76 -8.44
CA GLN A 255 9.60 7.41 -7.47
C GLN A 255 10.98 7.77 -8.08
N GLN A 256 11.58 6.87 -8.85
CA GLN A 256 12.87 7.12 -9.51
C GLN A 256 12.75 8.17 -10.63
N ILE A 257 11.65 8.18 -11.39
CA ILE A 257 11.38 9.18 -12.42
C ILE A 257 11.19 10.57 -11.77
N ASP A 258 10.44 10.64 -10.68
CA ASP A 258 10.11 11.92 -10.03
C ASP A 258 11.28 12.49 -9.22
N ALA A 259 12.26 11.66 -8.85
CA ALA A 259 13.45 12.09 -8.11
C ALA A 259 14.32 13.11 -8.87
N LYS A 260 14.29 13.10 -10.21
CA LYS A 260 15.14 13.99 -11.04
C LYS A 260 14.27 14.82 -11.99
N PHE A 261 14.57 16.12 -12.12
CA PHE A 261 13.84 17.02 -13.01
C PHE A 261 13.89 16.54 -14.48
N ILE A 262 15.04 16.10 -14.97
CA ILE A 262 15.24 15.64 -16.34
C ILE A 262 14.38 14.41 -16.66
N THR A 263 14.36 13.40 -15.77
CA THR A 263 13.56 12.18 -15.99
C THR A 263 12.06 12.48 -15.98
N ARG A 264 11.62 13.40 -15.11
CA ARG A 264 10.23 13.87 -15.07
C ARG A 264 9.83 14.63 -16.35
N PHE A 265 10.74 15.47 -16.87
CA PHE A 265 10.52 16.17 -18.13
C PHE A 265 10.42 15.21 -19.32
N ILE A 266 11.35 14.24 -19.42
CA ILE A 266 11.34 13.21 -20.46
C ILE A 266 10.03 12.38 -20.38
N TYR A 267 9.62 11.96 -19.19
CA TYR A 267 8.38 11.22 -18.97
C TYR A 267 7.16 12.04 -19.49
N LYS A 268 7.08 13.32 -19.12
CA LYS A 268 6.00 14.21 -19.59
C LYS A 268 5.99 14.39 -21.10
N MET A 269 7.16 14.50 -21.74
CA MET A 269 7.26 14.52 -23.20
C MET A 269 6.77 13.22 -23.82
N MET A 270 7.22 12.08 -23.31
CA MET A 270 6.89 10.76 -23.86
C MET A 270 5.41 10.38 -23.63
N SER A 271 4.72 10.95 -22.64
CA SER A 271 3.28 10.70 -22.46
C SER A 271 2.41 11.13 -23.64
N ASN A 272 2.89 12.09 -24.46
CA ASN A 272 2.20 12.57 -25.67
C ASN A 272 2.66 11.89 -26.96
N VAL A 273 3.72 11.09 -26.93
CA VAL A 273 4.21 10.35 -28.09
C VAL A 273 3.34 9.12 -28.32
N LYS A 274 2.86 8.89 -29.54
CA LYS A 274 2.03 7.73 -29.87
C LYS A 274 2.84 6.44 -30.08
N SER A 275 4.08 6.54 -30.57
CA SER A 275 4.90 5.39 -30.94
C SER A 275 5.52 4.71 -29.72
N LEU A 276 5.08 3.49 -29.39
CA LEU A 276 5.68 2.68 -28.33
C LEU A 276 7.15 2.32 -28.63
N LYS A 277 7.52 2.15 -29.91
CA LYS A 277 8.92 1.86 -30.29
C LYS A 277 9.87 3.00 -29.88
N ILE A 278 9.47 4.27 -30.02
CA ILE A 278 10.25 5.42 -29.58
C ILE A 278 10.35 5.43 -28.04
N LYS A 279 9.23 5.22 -27.37
CA LYS A 279 9.17 5.16 -25.91
C LYS A 279 10.12 4.09 -25.34
N ARG A 280 10.14 2.89 -25.93
CA ARG A 280 11.07 1.80 -25.55
C ARG A 280 12.53 2.21 -25.66
N LYS A 281 12.90 2.88 -26.73
CA LYS A 281 14.29 3.39 -26.88
C LYS A 281 14.64 4.41 -25.81
N VAL A 282 13.73 5.33 -25.49
CA VAL A 282 13.94 6.36 -24.46
C VAL A 282 14.03 5.74 -23.06
N PHE A 283 13.18 4.78 -22.76
CA PHE A 283 13.15 4.09 -21.46
C PHE A 283 13.90 2.74 -21.45
N ALA A 284 14.89 2.57 -22.32
CA ALA A 284 15.66 1.34 -22.47
C ALA A 284 16.23 0.80 -21.13
N LYS A 285 16.61 1.68 -20.20
CA LYS A 285 17.07 1.29 -18.87
C LYS A 285 15.97 0.61 -18.03
N VAL A 286 14.72 1.05 -18.19
CA VAL A 286 13.56 0.42 -17.54
C VAL A 286 13.31 -0.94 -18.18
N HIS A 287 13.27 -1.00 -19.52
CA HIS A 287 13.10 -2.27 -20.24
C HIS A 287 14.18 -3.29 -19.85
N LYS A 288 15.44 -2.87 -19.73
CA LYS A 288 16.53 -3.76 -19.30
C LYS A 288 16.28 -4.36 -17.91
N LYS A 289 15.73 -3.59 -16.95
CA LYS A 289 15.35 -4.13 -15.63
C LYS A 289 14.22 -5.17 -15.71
N PHE A 290 13.37 -5.09 -16.72
CA PHE A 290 12.35 -6.10 -17.02
C PHE A 290 12.86 -7.17 -18.00
N GLY A 291 14.17 -7.49 -18.00
CA GLY A 291 14.77 -8.52 -18.82
C GLY A 291 14.95 -8.13 -20.30
N GLY A 292 14.54 -6.95 -20.72
CA GLY A 292 14.69 -6.43 -22.09
C GLY A 292 13.71 -6.98 -23.11
N HIS A 293 12.93 -8.01 -22.78
CA HIS A 293 12.01 -8.72 -23.68
C HIS A 293 10.54 -8.46 -23.39
N LEU A 294 10.21 -7.97 -22.19
CA LEU A 294 8.82 -7.68 -21.80
C LEU A 294 8.16 -6.69 -22.81
N ASP A 295 7.08 -7.13 -23.42
CA ASP A 295 6.33 -6.38 -24.43
C ASP A 295 5.03 -5.82 -23.86
N PHE A 296 4.31 -6.64 -23.10
CA PHE A 296 2.99 -6.28 -22.58
C PHE A 296 2.72 -6.86 -21.21
N ILE A 297 1.75 -6.23 -20.56
CA ILE A 297 1.15 -6.73 -19.32
C ILE A 297 -0.35 -6.98 -19.58
N VAL A 298 -0.86 -8.08 -19.03
CA VAL A 298 -2.30 -8.39 -19.01
C VAL A 298 -2.81 -8.23 -17.58
N VAL A 299 -3.84 -7.42 -17.43
CA VAL A 299 -4.40 -7.06 -16.13
C VAL A 299 -5.83 -7.58 -16.01
N GLY A 300 -6.10 -8.39 -15.01
CA GLY A 300 -7.42 -8.92 -14.73
C GLY A 300 -7.73 -9.01 -13.24
N GLY A 301 -8.93 -9.51 -12.91
CA GLY A 301 -9.38 -9.76 -11.54
C GLY A 301 -9.85 -8.54 -10.75
N ALA A 302 -9.43 -7.33 -11.10
CA ALA A 302 -9.92 -6.07 -10.53
C ALA A 302 -9.68 -4.90 -11.51
N LYS A 303 -10.33 -3.77 -11.26
CA LYS A 303 -10.18 -2.55 -12.08
C LYS A 303 -8.79 -1.94 -11.88
N MET A 304 -8.11 -1.66 -12.98
CA MET A 304 -6.84 -0.92 -12.99
C MET A 304 -7.09 0.58 -12.94
N ASP A 305 -6.24 1.30 -12.21
CA ASP A 305 -6.23 2.76 -12.28
C ASP A 305 -5.75 3.20 -13.68
N PRO A 306 -6.54 4.01 -14.41
CA PRO A 306 -6.16 4.49 -15.75
C PRO A 306 -4.81 5.22 -15.78
N GLU A 307 -4.39 5.87 -14.68
CA GLU A 307 -3.07 6.50 -14.61
C GLU A 307 -1.94 5.47 -14.62
N ILE A 308 -2.14 4.31 -14.01
CA ILE A 308 -1.15 3.21 -14.01
C ILE A 308 -1.07 2.59 -15.41
N SER A 309 -2.21 2.33 -16.06
CA SER A 309 -2.23 1.84 -17.46
C SER A 309 -1.52 2.82 -18.39
N LYS A 310 -1.82 4.12 -18.27
CA LYS A 310 -1.14 5.19 -19.01
C LYS A 310 0.36 5.27 -18.72
N PHE A 311 0.76 5.00 -17.49
CA PHE A 311 2.17 4.97 -17.12
C PHE A 311 2.92 3.86 -17.86
N TYR A 312 2.41 2.64 -17.88
CA TYR A 312 3.03 1.53 -18.62
C TYR A 312 3.12 1.83 -20.11
N GLU A 313 2.06 2.36 -20.70
CA GLU A 313 2.10 2.79 -22.11
C GLU A 313 3.06 3.95 -22.36
N THR A 314 3.26 4.84 -21.41
CA THR A 314 4.28 5.90 -21.51
C THR A 314 5.70 5.35 -21.48
N LEU A 315 5.93 4.27 -20.73
CA LEU A 315 7.21 3.56 -20.72
C LEU A 315 7.44 2.71 -21.97
N GLY A 316 6.40 2.43 -22.77
CA GLY A 316 6.48 1.65 -24.02
C GLY A 316 6.01 0.21 -23.91
N PHE A 317 5.33 -0.18 -22.81
CA PHE A 317 4.65 -1.47 -22.67
C PHE A 317 3.20 -1.35 -23.13
N TYR A 318 2.63 -2.43 -23.67
CA TYR A 318 1.17 -2.52 -23.81
C TYR A 318 0.55 -2.86 -22.46
N ALA A 319 -0.46 -2.11 -22.02
CA ALA A 319 -1.27 -2.43 -20.86
C ALA A 319 -2.65 -2.93 -21.34
N LEU A 320 -2.89 -4.23 -21.22
CA LEU A 320 -4.07 -4.89 -21.73
C LEU A 320 -4.98 -5.30 -20.55
N GLU A 321 -6.04 -4.53 -20.34
CA GLU A 321 -7.02 -4.86 -19.30
C GLU A 321 -8.07 -5.80 -19.86
N GLY A 322 -8.43 -6.83 -19.06
CA GLY A 322 -9.51 -7.76 -19.36
C GLY A 322 -10.48 -7.87 -18.19
N TYR A 323 -11.72 -8.25 -18.49
CA TYR A 323 -12.81 -8.40 -17.55
C TYR A 323 -13.54 -9.71 -17.76
N GLY A 324 -13.90 -10.31 -16.65
CA GLY A 324 -14.77 -11.47 -16.58
C GLY A 324 -14.79 -12.08 -15.17
N LEU A 325 -15.45 -13.22 -15.05
CA LEU A 325 -15.73 -13.91 -13.81
C LEU A 325 -15.39 -15.39 -13.94
N THR A 326 -15.28 -16.09 -12.83
CA THR A 326 -15.11 -17.57 -12.86
C THR A 326 -16.24 -18.24 -13.64
N GLU A 327 -17.44 -17.73 -13.48
CA GLU A 327 -18.67 -18.18 -14.15
C GLU A 327 -18.70 -17.93 -15.67
N THR A 328 -17.69 -17.24 -16.21
CA THR A 328 -17.57 -16.93 -17.66
C THR A 328 -16.24 -17.37 -18.27
N SER A 329 -15.47 -18.25 -17.66
CA SER A 329 -14.33 -19.05 -18.15
C SER A 329 -12.99 -18.37 -18.47
N PRO A 330 -12.55 -17.19 -18.04
CA PRO A 330 -13.27 -16.14 -17.37
C PRO A 330 -13.64 -14.94 -18.26
N VAL A 331 -13.01 -14.71 -19.44
CA VAL A 331 -12.93 -13.39 -20.10
C VAL A 331 -14.13 -13.10 -20.98
N ILE A 332 -14.86 -12.05 -20.67
CA ILE A 332 -15.97 -11.52 -21.46
C ILE A 332 -15.47 -10.51 -22.47
N ALA A 333 -14.59 -9.60 -22.02
CA ALA A 333 -14.03 -8.51 -22.81
C ALA A 333 -12.57 -8.28 -22.45
N VAL A 334 -11.76 -7.89 -23.44
CA VAL A 334 -10.33 -7.64 -23.25
C VAL A 334 -9.81 -6.62 -24.27
N ASN A 335 -8.89 -5.76 -23.82
CA ASN A 335 -8.08 -4.92 -24.69
C ASN A 335 -7.03 -5.78 -25.40
N SER A 336 -6.74 -5.44 -26.66
CA SER A 336 -5.69 -6.09 -27.45
C SER A 336 -4.59 -5.12 -27.87
N LYS A 337 -3.49 -5.62 -28.43
CA LYS A 337 -2.42 -4.76 -28.97
C LYS A 337 -2.93 -3.85 -30.09
N LYS A 338 -3.93 -4.29 -30.85
CA LYS A 338 -4.52 -3.55 -31.98
C LYS A 338 -5.65 -2.62 -31.55
N GLU A 339 -6.53 -3.09 -30.67
CA GLU A 339 -7.73 -2.38 -30.20
C GLU A 339 -7.71 -2.26 -28.69
N ARG A 340 -7.41 -1.08 -28.17
CA ARG A 340 -7.39 -0.81 -26.73
C ARG A 340 -7.76 0.63 -26.42
N LYS A 341 -8.40 0.81 -25.29
CA LYS A 341 -8.81 2.11 -24.74
C LYS A 341 -8.58 2.13 -23.25
N ILE A 342 -7.66 2.97 -22.78
CA ILE A 342 -7.33 3.08 -21.35
C ILE A 342 -8.58 3.45 -20.54
N GLY A 343 -8.79 2.79 -19.41
CA GLY A 343 -9.94 2.97 -18.53
C GLY A 343 -11.15 2.13 -18.93
N THR A 344 -11.02 1.29 -19.99
CA THR A 344 -12.00 0.27 -20.38
C THR A 344 -11.39 -1.11 -20.28
N VAL A 345 -12.23 -2.13 -20.20
CA VAL A 345 -11.80 -3.52 -20.22
C VAL A 345 -11.76 -4.11 -21.64
N GLY A 346 -11.78 -3.25 -22.66
CA GLY A 346 -11.73 -3.66 -24.05
C GLY A 346 -13.10 -4.00 -24.65
N LYS A 347 -13.08 -4.71 -25.77
CA LYS A 347 -14.27 -5.18 -26.48
C LYS A 347 -14.53 -6.64 -26.18
N LYS A 348 -15.80 -7.04 -26.25
CA LYS A 348 -16.23 -8.43 -26.07
C LYS A 348 -15.45 -9.40 -26.98
N LEU A 349 -15.33 -10.65 -26.55
CA LEU A 349 -14.88 -11.73 -27.44
C LEU A 349 -15.89 -11.93 -28.60
N TYR A 350 -15.44 -12.47 -29.71
CA TYR A 350 -16.28 -12.61 -30.90
C TYR A 350 -17.44 -13.58 -30.72
N ASN A 351 -17.25 -14.60 -29.90
CA ASN A 351 -18.17 -15.71 -29.62
C ASN A 351 -19.06 -15.46 -28.38
N VAL A 352 -19.13 -14.22 -27.91
CA VAL A 352 -19.87 -13.82 -26.71
C VAL A 352 -20.88 -12.73 -27.08
N ASP A 353 -22.09 -12.83 -26.59
CA ASP A 353 -23.08 -11.76 -26.62
C ASP A 353 -23.16 -11.05 -25.29
N ILE A 354 -23.25 -9.74 -25.33
CA ILE A 354 -23.38 -8.87 -24.15
C ILE A 354 -24.52 -7.88 -24.32
N LYS A 355 -25.22 -7.58 -23.25
CA LYS A 355 -26.22 -6.50 -23.18
C LYS A 355 -26.20 -5.83 -21.80
N ILE A 356 -26.71 -4.61 -21.74
CA ILE A 356 -26.93 -3.89 -20.48
C ILE A 356 -28.42 -3.96 -20.13
N VAL A 357 -28.72 -4.49 -18.94
CA VAL A 357 -30.09 -4.54 -18.39
C VAL A 357 -30.04 -3.91 -17.00
N ASP A 358 -30.79 -2.83 -16.79
CA ASP A 358 -30.78 -2.09 -15.53
C ASP A 358 -29.38 -1.71 -15.04
N GLU A 359 -28.57 -1.17 -15.93
CA GLU A 359 -27.13 -0.85 -15.76
C GLU A 359 -26.22 -2.07 -15.54
N GLU A 360 -26.75 -3.27 -15.38
CA GLU A 360 -26.01 -4.53 -15.17
C GLU A 360 -25.60 -5.15 -16.52
N LEU A 361 -24.37 -5.62 -16.60
CA LEU A 361 -23.87 -6.38 -17.75
C LEU A 361 -24.40 -7.81 -17.70
N TRP A 362 -25.11 -8.22 -18.74
CA TRP A 362 -25.54 -9.61 -18.94
C TRP A 362 -24.75 -10.21 -20.09
N VAL A 363 -24.45 -11.50 -19.98
CA VAL A 363 -23.58 -12.23 -20.90
C VAL A 363 -24.26 -13.52 -21.34
N LYS A 364 -24.17 -13.84 -22.62
CA LYS A 364 -24.63 -15.11 -23.19
C LYS A 364 -23.57 -15.65 -24.15
N GLY A 365 -23.36 -16.94 -24.14
CA GLY A 365 -22.43 -17.60 -25.04
C GLY A 365 -21.82 -18.87 -24.45
N PRO A 366 -21.06 -19.60 -25.25
CA PRO A 366 -20.49 -20.88 -24.83
C PRO A 366 -19.43 -20.79 -23.73
N ILE A 367 -19.02 -19.59 -23.31
CA ILE A 367 -18.12 -19.36 -22.18
C ILE A 367 -18.82 -19.37 -20.81
N VAL A 368 -20.17 -19.33 -20.79
CA VAL A 368 -20.94 -19.33 -19.54
C VAL A 368 -20.91 -20.73 -18.93
N MET A 369 -20.65 -20.81 -17.63
CA MET A 369 -20.54 -22.02 -16.85
C MET A 369 -21.76 -22.96 -17.00
N LYS A 370 -21.58 -24.24 -16.72
CA LYS A 370 -22.70 -25.21 -16.59
C LYS A 370 -23.62 -24.84 -15.41
N GLY A 371 -23.07 -24.31 -14.35
CA GLY A 371 -23.74 -23.94 -13.12
C GLY A 371 -22.88 -24.15 -11.89
N TYR A 372 -23.45 -23.92 -10.71
CA TYR A 372 -22.82 -24.24 -9.43
C TYR A 372 -23.05 -25.69 -9.04
N TYR A 373 -21.99 -26.39 -8.71
CA TYR A 373 -22.05 -27.81 -8.32
C TYR A 373 -22.99 -28.04 -7.12
N ASN A 374 -23.92 -28.99 -7.23
CA ASN A 374 -24.93 -29.30 -6.23
C ASN A 374 -25.79 -28.12 -5.76
N LYS A 375 -25.88 -27.01 -6.55
CA LYS A 375 -26.64 -25.82 -6.18
C LYS A 375 -27.49 -25.28 -7.36
N PRO A 376 -28.50 -26.08 -7.83
CA PRO A 376 -29.30 -25.69 -8.98
C PRO A 376 -30.12 -24.40 -8.74
N GLU A 377 -30.61 -24.17 -7.53
CA GLU A 377 -31.33 -22.94 -7.18
C GLU A 377 -30.43 -21.70 -7.33
N LYS A 378 -29.19 -21.78 -6.87
CA LYS A 378 -28.22 -20.69 -7.01
C LYS A 378 -27.80 -20.46 -8.45
N THR A 379 -27.83 -21.50 -9.27
CA THR A 379 -27.61 -21.39 -10.71
C THR A 379 -28.76 -20.63 -11.39
N ALA A 380 -30.02 -20.98 -11.05
CA ALA A 380 -31.21 -20.31 -11.58
C ALA A 380 -31.33 -18.83 -11.17
N GLU A 381 -30.75 -18.44 -10.02
CA GLU A 381 -30.69 -17.02 -9.64
C GLU A 381 -29.88 -16.17 -10.62
N VAL A 382 -28.82 -16.75 -11.22
CA VAL A 382 -27.83 -16.01 -12.04
C VAL A 382 -27.89 -16.34 -13.53
N ILE A 383 -28.42 -17.48 -13.94
CA ILE A 383 -28.65 -17.86 -15.34
C ILE A 383 -30.13 -17.88 -15.63
N THR A 384 -30.57 -17.09 -16.61
CA THR A 384 -31.98 -17.05 -17.04
C THR A 384 -32.32 -18.29 -17.89
N GLU A 385 -33.63 -18.59 -18.05
CA GLU A 385 -34.10 -19.70 -18.85
C GLU A 385 -33.66 -19.65 -20.31
N ASP A 386 -33.49 -18.43 -20.86
CA ASP A 386 -32.98 -18.19 -22.21
C ASP A 386 -31.45 -18.09 -22.28
N GLY A 387 -30.72 -18.45 -21.20
CA GLY A 387 -29.26 -18.63 -21.15
C GLY A 387 -28.43 -17.37 -20.96
N TRP A 388 -29.00 -16.25 -20.50
CA TRP A 388 -28.25 -15.08 -20.10
C TRP A 388 -27.73 -15.20 -18.67
N PHE A 389 -26.44 -15.00 -18.50
CA PHE A 389 -25.80 -14.93 -17.18
C PHE A 389 -25.78 -13.47 -16.70
N LYS A 390 -26.30 -13.25 -15.50
CA LYS A 390 -26.31 -11.97 -14.78
C LYS A 390 -25.00 -11.82 -14.04
N THR A 391 -24.15 -10.90 -14.47
CA THR A 391 -22.79 -10.79 -13.90
C THR A 391 -22.76 -10.18 -12.49
N GLY A 392 -23.79 -9.42 -12.11
CA GLY A 392 -23.82 -8.59 -10.91
C GLY A 392 -22.93 -7.37 -11.01
N ASP A 393 -22.31 -7.10 -12.16
CA ASP A 393 -21.42 -5.96 -12.39
C ASP A 393 -22.12 -4.90 -13.25
N LEU A 394 -22.05 -3.65 -12.81
CA LEU A 394 -22.59 -2.49 -13.54
C LEU A 394 -21.59 -2.03 -14.60
N ALA A 395 -22.07 -1.82 -15.83
CA ALA A 395 -21.21 -1.46 -16.93
C ALA A 395 -21.88 -0.51 -17.94
N THR A 396 -21.06 0.05 -18.83
CA THR A 396 -21.48 0.77 -20.02
C THR A 396 -20.70 0.28 -21.21
N ILE A 397 -21.34 0.33 -22.38
CA ILE A 397 -20.72 0.02 -23.67
C ILE A 397 -20.78 1.30 -24.49
N ASP A 398 -19.65 1.77 -25.01
CA ASP A 398 -19.60 2.94 -25.86
C ASP A 398 -19.93 2.61 -27.34
N GLU A 399 -20.05 3.65 -28.19
CA GLU A 399 -20.37 3.50 -29.61
C GLU A 399 -19.33 2.67 -30.40
N GLU A 400 -18.09 2.61 -29.90
CA GLU A 400 -17.02 1.81 -30.48
C GLU A 400 -17.03 0.36 -30.00
N GLY A 401 -17.90 0.01 -29.04
CA GLY A 401 -18.03 -1.32 -28.44
C GLY A 401 -17.09 -1.60 -27.27
N PHE A 402 -16.41 -0.59 -26.72
CA PHE A 402 -15.59 -0.76 -25.52
C PHE A 402 -16.45 -0.80 -24.27
N VAL A 403 -16.17 -1.79 -23.41
CA VAL A 403 -16.88 -2.01 -22.14
C VAL A 403 -16.15 -1.28 -21.02
N THR A 404 -16.88 -0.54 -20.21
CA THR A 404 -16.38 0.09 -18.98
C THR A 404 -17.13 -0.44 -17.78
N ILE A 405 -16.42 -1.08 -16.84
CA ILE A 405 -16.99 -1.57 -15.58
C ILE A 405 -17.04 -0.41 -14.57
N ARG A 406 -18.23 -0.19 -13.99
CA ARG A 406 -18.49 0.88 -13.02
C ARG A 406 -18.39 0.41 -11.57
N GLY A 407 -18.65 -0.87 -11.29
CA GLY A 407 -18.62 -1.46 -9.96
C GLY A 407 -19.58 -2.65 -9.84
N ARG A 408 -19.68 -3.24 -8.66
CA ARG A 408 -20.60 -4.36 -8.41
C ARG A 408 -21.92 -3.88 -7.83
N LYS A 409 -23.04 -4.42 -8.34
CA LYS A 409 -24.40 -4.12 -7.90
C LYS A 409 -24.54 -4.31 -6.37
N ASN A 410 -24.01 -5.40 -5.84
CA ASN A 410 -24.09 -5.74 -4.41
C ASN A 410 -23.09 -5.00 -3.52
N THR A 411 -22.09 -4.31 -4.09
CA THR A 411 -21.11 -3.51 -3.34
C THR A 411 -21.34 -2.01 -3.48
N MET A 412 -22.24 -1.61 -4.38
CA MET A 412 -22.60 -0.21 -4.53
C MET A 412 -23.32 0.28 -3.27
N ILE A 413 -22.92 1.44 -2.83
CA ILE A 413 -23.62 2.15 -1.76
C ILE A 413 -24.76 2.94 -2.39
N VAL A 414 -25.99 2.54 -2.07
CA VAL A 414 -27.20 3.26 -2.49
C VAL A 414 -27.54 4.25 -1.40
N LEU A 415 -27.39 5.54 -1.68
CA LEU A 415 -27.79 6.59 -0.75
C LEU A 415 -29.30 6.82 -0.80
N SER A 416 -29.87 7.43 0.25
CA SER A 416 -31.31 7.75 0.35
C SER A 416 -31.86 8.64 -0.79
N ASN A 417 -30.98 9.34 -1.51
CA ASN A 417 -31.31 10.14 -2.69
C ASN A 417 -31.25 9.32 -4.01
N GLY A 418 -31.15 7.99 -3.94
CA GLY A 418 -31.09 7.09 -5.11
C GLY A 418 -29.77 7.09 -5.89
N LYS A 419 -28.72 7.77 -5.41
CA LYS A 419 -27.41 7.77 -6.04
C LYS A 419 -26.65 6.49 -5.71
N ASN A 420 -26.20 5.81 -6.76
CA ASN A 420 -25.32 4.65 -6.67
C ASN A 420 -23.85 5.11 -6.61
N ILE A 421 -23.13 4.71 -5.58
CA ILE A 421 -21.73 5.06 -5.36
C ILE A 421 -20.89 3.80 -5.37
N ASP A 422 -19.86 3.79 -6.22
CA ASP A 422 -18.81 2.77 -6.17
C ASP A 422 -17.78 3.14 -5.09
N PRO A 423 -17.76 2.44 -3.95
CA PRO A 423 -16.85 2.74 -2.87
C PRO A 423 -15.37 2.50 -3.26
N GLU A 424 -15.05 1.53 -4.10
CA GLU A 424 -13.67 1.27 -4.53
C GLU A 424 -13.09 2.45 -5.32
N THR A 425 -13.89 3.10 -6.14
CA THR A 425 -13.48 4.32 -6.85
C THR A 425 -13.17 5.46 -5.90
N LEU A 426 -13.99 5.66 -4.85
CA LEU A 426 -13.74 6.70 -3.86
C LEU A 426 -12.50 6.39 -3.01
N GLU A 427 -12.35 5.15 -2.56
CA GLU A 427 -11.20 4.67 -1.79
C GLU A 427 -9.89 4.93 -2.54
N ASN A 428 -9.85 4.56 -3.83
CA ASN A 428 -8.69 4.79 -4.67
C ASN A 428 -8.36 6.29 -4.82
N ARG A 429 -9.37 7.15 -4.92
CA ARG A 429 -9.19 8.61 -4.97
C ARG A 429 -8.60 9.17 -3.66
N VAL A 430 -9.03 8.67 -2.51
CA VAL A 430 -8.50 9.08 -1.20
C VAL A 430 -7.07 8.57 -1.03
N ILE A 431 -6.80 7.30 -1.36
CA ILE A 431 -5.46 6.70 -1.32
C ILE A 431 -4.49 7.47 -2.22
N ALA A 432 -4.87 7.79 -3.45
CA ALA A 432 -4.02 8.55 -4.38
C ALA A 432 -3.61 9.92 -3.81
N LYS A 433 -4.52 10.59 -3.08
CA LYS A 433 -4.21 11.86 -2.42
C LYS A 433 -3.34 11.72 -1.18
N SER A 434 -3.32 10.56 -0.55
CA SER A 434 -2.54 10.32 0.64
C SER A 434 -1.03 10.29 0.38
N ASN A 435 -0.60 10.14 -0.88
CA ASN A 435 0.80 9.96 -1.25
C ASN A 435 1.48 8.83 -0.46
N GLY A 436 0.77 7.73 -0.21
CA GLY A 436 1.27 6.57 0.51
C GLY A 436 1.17 6.64 2.04
N LEU A 437 0.47 7.63 2.59
CA LEU A 437 0.25 7.77 4.03
C LEU A 437 -0.99 7.00 4.53
N ILE A 438 -1.86 6.56 3.63
CA ILE A 438 -2.96 5.64 3.92
C ILE A 438 -2.60 4.29 3.34
N LYS A 439 -2.50 3.28 4.20
CA LYS A 439 -2.29 1.88 3.82
C LYS A 439 -3.55 1.30 3.21
N GLU A 440 -4.68 1.51 3.87
CA GLU A 440 -5.98 1.00 3.47
C GLU A 440 -7.10 1.95 3.88
N ILE A 441 -8.18 1.91 3.13
CA ILE A 441 -9.42 2.62 3.47
C ILE A 441 -10.60 1.76 3.00
N GLY A 442 -11.59 1.59 3.86
CA GLY A 442 -12.86 0.94 3.52
C GLY A 442 -14.02 1.92 3.71
N ILE A 443 -14.68 2.29 2.61
CA ILE A 443 -15.84 3.21 2.62
C ILE A 443 -17.12 2.40 2.59
N PHE A 444 -18.08 2.77 3.42
CA PHE A 444 -19.39 2.11 3.54
C PHE A 444 -20.48 3.12 3.92
N SER A 445 -21.73 2.68 3.88
CA SER A 445 -22.86 3.52 4.33
C SER A 445 -23.09 3.33 5.83
N HIS A 446 -23.12 4.42 6.57
CA HIS A 446 -23.49 4.45 7.99
C HIS A 446 -24.45 5.60 8.22
N GLN A 447 -25.63 5.33 8.80
CA GLN A 447 -26.69 6.33 9.05
C GLN A 447 -27.01 7.24 7.85
N ASN A 448 -27.11 6.65 6.65
CA ASN A 448 -27.34 7.34 5.37
C ASN A 448 -26.23 8.32 4.94
N LYS A 449 -25.03 8.19 5.49
CA LYS A 449 -23.83 8.97 5.12
C LYS A 449 -22.71 8.03 4.74
N LEU A 450 -21.74 8.53 3.97
CA LEU A 450 -20.51 7.79 3.73
C LEU A 450 -19.62 7.92 4.96
N ALA A 451 -19.31 6.77 5.54
CA ALA A 451 -18.31 6.61 6.59
C ALA A 451 -17.12 5.79 6.08
N ALA A 452 -15.98 5.91 6.73
CA ALA A 452 -14.79 5.16 6.37
C ALA A 452 -14.04 4.60 7.60
N ILE A 453 -13.43 3.44 7.42
CA ILE A 453 -12.35 2.96 8.28
C ILE A 453 -11.04 3.17 7.52
N ILE A 454 -10.08 3.83 8.14
CA ILE A 454 -8.79 4.19 7.53
C ILE A 454 -7.67 3.56 8.34
N VAL A 455 -6.80 2.82 7.66
CA VAL A 455 -5.57 2.26 8.24
C VAL A 455 -4.39 3.12 7.77
N PRO A 456 -3.74 3.89 8.65
CA PRO A 456 -2.60 4.72 8.29
C PRO A 456 -1.34 3.88 8.05
N GLU A 457 -0.46 4.33 7.17
CA GLU A 457 0.89 3.77 6.99
C GLU A 457 1.87 4.48 7.96
N LEU A 458 1.87 4.04 9.21
CA LEU A 458 2.60 4.71 10.32
C LEU A 458 4.10 4.86 10.03
N LEU A 459 4.74 3.87 9.38
CA LEU A 459 6.14 3.96 8.99
C LEU A 459 6.41 5.13 8.03
N GLU A 460 5.52 5.35 7.06
CA GLU A 460 5.66 6.48 6.13
C GLU A 460 5.39 7.83 6.80
N PHE A 461 4.49 7.90 7.78
CA PHE A 461 4.30 9.10 8.60
C PHE A 461 5.60 9.48 9.32
N ARG A 462 6.26 8.50 9.95
CA ARG A 462 7.52 8.68 10.67
C ARG A 462 8.67 9.06 9.74
N LYS A 463 8.88 8.32 8.65
CA LYS A 463 9.91 8.64 7.65
C LYS A 463 9.80 10.07 7.10
N ARG A 464 8.60 10.65 7.10
CA ARG A 464 8.35 12.02 6.65
C ARG A 464 8.31 13.04 7.78
N GLY A 465 8.55 12.63 9.03
CA GLY A 465 8.50 13.50 10.19
C GLY A 465 7.11 14.11 10.44
N ILE A 466 6.04 13.36 10.14
CA ILE A 466 4.68 13.82 10.36
C ILE A 466 4.23 13.35 11.73
N THR A 467 4.12 14.29 12.64
CA THR A 467 3.98 14.07 14.09
C THR A 467 2.56 13.85 14.58
N ASN A 468 1.56 14.21 13.80
CA ASN A 468 0.16 14.06 14.20
C ASN A 468 -0.62 13.35 13.10
N THR A 469 -0.63 12.02 13.16
CA THR A 469 -1.29 11.15 12.20
C THR A 469 -2.78 11.47 12.06
N LYS A 470 -3.52 11.61 13.17
CA LYS A 470 -4.96 11.95 13.16
C LYS A 470 -5.24 13.26 12.42
N ALA A 471 -4.50 14.31 12.75
CA ALA A 471 -4.68 15.61 12.12
C ALA A 471 -4.29 15.60 10.63
N TYR A 472 -3.29 14.80 10.25
CA TYR A 472 -2.85 14.73 8.87
C TYR A 472 -3.83 13.91 8.00
N ILE A 473 -4.32 12.78 8.49
CA ILE A 473 -5.38 12.00 7.84
C ILE A 473 -6.63 12.85 7.67
N ARG A 474 -7.03 13.61 8.70
CA ARG A 474 -8.14 14.57 8.61
C ARG A 474 -7.95 15.53 7.43
N ASN A 475 -6.74 16.11 7.28
CA ASN A 475 -6.46 17.02 6.16
C ASN A 475 -6.56 16.31 4.80
N ILE A 476 -6.15 15.04 4.69
CA ILE A 476 -6.29 14.25 3.45
C ILE A 476 -7.76 14.06 3.10
N VAL A 477 -8.57 13.67 4.08
CA VAL A 477 -10.02 13.46 3.89
C VAL A 477 -10.71 14.80 3.56
N GLU A 478 -10.37 15.89 4.24
CA GLU A 478 -10.91 17.23 3.96
C GLU A 478 -10.50 17.71 2.55
N ASP A 479 -9.25 17.51 2.13
CA ASP A 479 -8.79 17.86 0.77
C ASP A 479 -9.46 17.01 -0.32
N TYR A 480 -9.77 15.76 -0.02
CA TYR A 480 -10.61 14.93 -0.87
C TYR A 480 -12.04 15.52 -0.94
N ASN A 481 -12.67 15.79 0.20
CA ASN A 481 -14.04 16.29 0.30
C ASN A 481 -14.26 17.66 -0.38
N LEU A 482 -13.24 18.52 -0.41
CA LEU A 482 -13.29 19.81 -1.10
C LEU A 482 -13.48 19.68 -2.62
N LYS A 483 -13.04 18.56 -3.21
CA LYS A 483 -13.12 18.32 -4.67
C LYS A 483 -14.16 17.27 -5.05
N ALA A 484 -14.70 16.55 -4.06
CA ALA A 484 -15.73 15.54 -4.23
C ALA A 484 -17.11 16.16 -4.40
N HIS A 485 -17.98 15.49 -5.16
CA HIS A 485 -19.41 15.84 -5.19
C HIS A 485 -20.01 15.66 -3.79
N ASN A 486 -21.07 16.42 -3.49
CA ASN A 486 -21.66 16.40 -2.15
C ASN A 486 -22.07 15.00 -1.66
N TYR A 487 -22.50 14.13 -2.56
CA TYR A 487 -22.87 12.74 -2.26
C TYR A 487 -21.69 11.77 -2.18
N GLU A 488 -20.48 12.16 -2.60
CA GLU A 488 -19.25 11.37 -2.52
C GLU A 488 -18.38 11.74 -1.30
N LYS A 489 -18.79 12.71 -0.49
CA LYS A 489 -18.02 13.16 0.66
C LYS A 489 -18.01 12.13 1.77
N VAL A 490 -16.82 11.79 2.26
CA VAL A 490 -16.64 11.00 3.48
C VAL A 490 -16.84 11.91 4.68
N LEU A 491 -18.01 11.78 5.33
CA LEU A 491 -18.42 12.70 6.39
C LEU A 491 -17.99 12.25 7.78
N ASP A 492 -17.71 10.95 7.93
CA ASP A 492 -17.23 10.37 9.18
C ASP A 492 -16.17 9.31 8.91
N TYR A 493 -15.21 9.13 9.84
CA TYR A 493 -14.22 8.07 9.72
C TYR A 493 -13.57 7.74 11.06
N LYS A 494 -13.10 6.50 11.18
CA LYS A 494 -12.28 6.02 12.29
C LYS A 494 -10.94 5.52 11.80
N LEU A 495 -9.91 5.69 12.62
CA LEU A 495 -8.58 5.15 12.36
C LEU A 495 -8.45 3.79 13.03
N PHE A 496 -7.92 2.83 12.28
CA PHE A 496 -7.66 1.47 12.74
C PHE A 496 -6.18 1.16 12.56
N GLU A 497 -5.68 0.24 13.38
CA GLU A 497 -4.29 -0.24 13.32
C GLU A 497 -4.19 -1.52 12.50
N GLU A 498 -5.16 -2.39 12.68
CA GLU A 498 -5.22 -3.68 11.99
C GLU A 498 -5.65 -3.51 10.55
N GLU A 499 -5.18 -4.42 9.71
CA GLU A 499 -5.63 -4.48 8.32
C GLU A 499 -7.13 -4.78 8.24
N LEU A 500 -7.78 -4.17 7.28
CA LEU A 500 -9.21 -4.43 7.03
C LEU A 500 -9.43 -5.89 6.62
N PRO A 501 -10.57 -6.49 7.00
CA PRO A 501 -10.90 -7.85 6.60
C PRO A 501 -11.00 -7.95 5.08
N LYS A 502 -10.22 -8.86 4.49
CA LYS A 502 -10.11 -9.04 3.04
C LYS A 502 -10.45 -10.46 2.62
N THR A 503 -10.82 -10.59 1.37
CA THR A 503 -10.78 -11.87 0.67
C THR A 503 -9.34 -12.24 0.36
N ARG A 504 -9.08 -13.50 0.01
CA ARG A 504 -7.73 -13.97 -0.40
C ARG A 504 -7.15 -13.22 -1.60
N VAL A 505 -8.01 -12.71 -2.49
CA VAL A 505 -7.61 -11.86 -3.61
C VAL A 505 -7.41 -10.39 -3.23
N GLY A 506 -7.42 -10.07 -1.92
CA GLY A 506 -7.13 -8.74 -1.40
C GLY A 506 -8.30 -7.75 -1.46
N LYS A 507 -9.53 -8.17 -1.77
CA LYS A 507 -10.72 -7.31 -1.76
C LYS A 507 -11.27 -7.17 -0.35
N ILE A 508 -11.62 -5.96 0.06
CA ILE A 508 -12.20 -5.67 1.38
C ILE A 508 -13.57 -6.36 1.51
N ARG A 509 -13.77 -7.10 2.61
CA ARG A 509 -15.06 -7.67 2.99
C ARG A 509 -15.96 -6.59 3.57
N ARG A 510 -16.55 -5.81 2.70
CA ARG A 510 -17.25 -4.56 3.01
C ARG A 510 -18.43 -4.74 3.96
N PHE A 511 -19.10 -5.88 3.90
CA PHE A 511 -20.21 -6.22 4.79
C PHE A 511 -19.82 -6.31 6.28
N MET A 512 -18.51 -6.47 6.58
CA MET A 512 -18.00 -6.52 7.94
C MET A 512 -17.63 -5.11 8.48
N LEU A 513 -17.53 -4.09 7.61
CA LEU A 513 -17.08 -2.77 8.02
C LEU A 513 -18.05 -2.05 8.98
N PRO A 514 -19.39 -2.11 8.80
CA PRO A 514 -20.32 -1.50 9.76
C PRO A 514 -20.14 -2.05 11.17
N ASP A 515 -20.07 -3.38 11.31
CA ASP A 515 -19.90 -4.04 12.62
C ASP A 515 -18.55 -3.68 13.26
N LEU A 516 -17.49 -3.63 12.46
CA LEU A 516 -16.17 -3.19 12.94
C LEU A 516 -16.18 -1.74 13.39
N TYR A 517 -16.85 -0.88 12.63
CA TYR A 517 -16.98 0.53 12.94
C TYR A 517 -17.73 0.76 14.26
N GLU A 518 -18.83 0.03 14.51
CA GLU A 518 -19.62 0.13 15.73
C GLU A 518 -18.93 -0.51 16.93
N LYS A 519 -18.32 -1.69 16.79
CA LYS A 519 -17.61 -2.37 17.88
C LYS A 519 -16.52 -1.51 18.50
N ASN A 520 -15.88 -0.66 17.74
CA ASN A 520 -14.87 0.27 18.27
C ASN A 520 -15.44 1.44 19.09
N GLU A 521 -16.77 1.64 19.12
CA GLU A 521 -17.45 2.59 20.02
C GLU A 521 -17.92 1.92 21.32
N ILE A 522 -18.24 0.62 21.29
CA ILE A 522 -18.91 -0.11 22.38
C ILE A 522 -17.94 -0.84 23.28
N THR A 523 -16.75 -1.15 22.84
CA THR A 523 -15.75 -1.72 23.74
C THR A 523 -15.06 -0.61 24.55
N LYS A 524 -15.67 -0.25 25.67
CA LYS A 524 -14.88 -0.34 26.94
C LYS A 524 -14.22 -1.71 26.88
N LYS A 525 -12.95 -1.75 26.45
CA LYS A 525 -12.13 -2.95 26.43
C LYS A 525 -12.36 -3.63 27.79
N GLU A 526 -12.80 -4.89 27.79
CA GLU A 526 -12.72 -5.69 29.02
C GLU A 526 -11.33 -5.44 29.59
N LYS A 527 -11.23 -5.14 30.89
CA LYS A 527 -9.93 -4.87 31.50
C LYS A 527 -9.05 -6.09 31.26
N ILE A 528 -8.16 -5.97 30.27
CA ILE A 528 -7.15 -6.98 30.00
C ILE A 528 -6.28 -7.06 31.25
N PRO A 529 -5.97 -8.27 31.77
CA PRO A 529 -5.08 -8.41 32.90
C PRO A 529 -3.79 -7.65 32.62
N GLU A 530 -3.47 -6.69 33.49
CA GLU A 530 -2.25 -5.91 33.33
C GLU A 530 -1.02 -6.82 33.50
N PRO A 531 0.01 -6.69 32.62
CA PRO A 531 1.28 -7.34 32.86
C PRO A 531 1.81 -6.98 34.25
N THR A 532 2.32 -7.98 34.96
CA THR A 532 2.81 -7.79 36.34
C THR A 532 4.30 -7.42 36.39
N ASP A 533 4.94 -7.40 35.24
CA ASP A 533 6.37 -7.14 35.10
C ASP A 533 6.72 -5.67 35.44
N GLU A 534 7.97 -5.49 35.85
CA GLU A 534 8.49 -4.20 36.32
C GLU A 534 8.60 -3.17 35.16
N ALA A 535 8.99 -3.63 33.97
CA ALA A 535 9.08 -2.76 32.81
C ALA A 535 7.71 -2.16 32.46
N TYR A 536 6.64 -2.96 32.44
CA TYR A 536 5.29 -2.47 32.19
C TYR A 536 4.86 -1.41 33.20
N LYS A 537 5.11 -1.64 34.49
CA LYS A 537 4.74 -0.71 35.57
C LYS A 537 5.45 0.64 35.41
N ILE A 538 6.75 0.61 35.15
CA ILE A 538 7.56 1.82 34.92
C ILE A 538 7.07 2.60 33.71
N LEU A 539 6.83 1.91 32.59
CA LEU A 539 6.33 2.53 31.36
C LEU A 539 4.92 3.12 31.53
N LYS A 540 4.04 2.40 32.22
CA LYS A 540 2.67 2.85 32.52
C LYS A 540 2.69 4.12 33.40
N GLU A 541 3.50 4.15 34.43
CA GLU A 541 3.62 5.31 35.33
C GLU A 541 4.21 6.52 34.58
N TYR A 542 5.19 6.32 33.73
CA TYR A 542 5.70 7.39 32.88
C TYR A 542 4.60 8.04 32.02
N ILE A 543 3.77 7.25 31.35
CA ILE A 543 2.67 7.77 30.54
C ILE A 543 1.63 8.49 31.38
N LYS A 544 1.24 7.88 32.49
CA LYS A 544 0.30 8.47 33.43
C LYS A 544 0.79 9.83 33.93
N LYS A 545 2.08 9.93 34.35
CA LYS A 545 2.70 11.16 34.83
C LYS A 545 2.77 12.25 33.74
N ASN A 546 3.13 11.89 32.50
CA ASN A 546 3.41 12.88 31.45
C ASN A 546 2.18 13.22 30.58
N LYS A 547 1.19 12.32 30.49
CA LYS A 547 -0.03 12.53 29.69
C LYS A 547 -1.30 12.66 30.52
N GLY A 548 -1.27 12.32 31.82
CA GLY A 548 -2.47 12.31 32.66
C GLY A 548 -3.49 11.23 32.29
N ILE A 549 -3.11 10.26 31.45
CA ILE A 549 -3.94 9.17 30.94
C ILE A 549 -3.43 7.87 31.55
N GLU A 550 -4.34 7.03 32.03
CA GLU A 550 -4.01 5.68 32.49
C GLU A 550 -4.11 4.68 31.32
N PRO A 551 -2.96 4.29 30.71
CA PRO A 551 -2.97 3.48 29.52
C PRO A 551 -3.35 2.03 29.82
N GLN A 552 -4.12 1.40 28.92
CA GLN A 552 -4.34 -0.04 28.95
C GLN A 552 -3.20 -0.78 28.24
N PRO A 553 -2.93 -2.07 28.56
CA PRO A 553 -1.77 -2.79 28.04
C PRO A 553 -1.64 -2.82 26.51
N GLU A 554 -2.75 -2.92 25.81
CA GLU A 554 -2.81 -3.07 24.35
C GLU A 554 -3.22 -1.78 23.63
N GLU A 555 -3.38 -0.66 24.33
CA GLU A 555 -3.68 0.62 23.68
C GLU A 555 -2.48 1.14 22.90
N ASN A 556 -2.75 1.56 21.65
CA ASN A 556 -1.71 2.13 20.81
C ASN A 556 -1.28 3.50 21.31
N LEU A 557 0.03 3.63 21.52
CA LEU A 557 0.65 4.82 22.09
C LEU A 557 0.43 6.08 21.24
N GLU A 558 0.40 5.96 19.90
CA GLU A 558 0.20 7.09 18.99
C GLU A 558 -1.28 7.36 18.71
N LEU A 559 -2.06 6.32 18.41
CA LEU A 559 -3.42 6.47 17.92
C LEU A 559 -4.45 6.61 19.04
N GLU A 560 -4.32 5.85 20.13
CA GLU A 560 -5.27 5.85 21.23
C GLU A 560 -4.82 6.75 22.38
N ILE A 561 -3.58 6.60 22.87
CA ILE A 561 -3.00 7.46 23.92
C ILE A 561 -2.70 8.87 23.37
N GLY A 562 -2.44 8.99 22.07
CA GLY A 562 -2.20 10.28 21.42
C GLY A 562 -0.81 10.85 21.66
N MET A 563 0.20 9.99 21.82
CA MET A 563 1.60 10.42 21.86
C MET A 563 2.01 11.01 20.53
N ASP A 564 2.52 12.23 20.53
CA ASP A 564 3.14 12.83 19.36
C ASP A 564 4.63 12.45 19.23
N SER A 565 5.31 12.86 18.15
CA SER A 565 6.73 12.48 17.97
C SER A 565 7.65 13.05 19.04
N LEU A 566 7.32 14.14 19.68
CA LEU A 566 8.12 14.65 20.81
C LEU A 566 7.93 13.76 22.02
N ASP A 567 6.68 13.37 22.31
CA ASP A 567 6.36 12.43 23.38
C ASP A 567 7.07 11.09 23.16
N ILE A 568 7.08 10.58 21.94
CA ILE A 568 7.75 9.32 21.59
C ILE A 568 9.26 9.41 21.80
N VAL A 569 9.83 10.55 21.49
CA VAL A 569 11.28 10.74 21.66
C VAL A 569 11.65 10.96 23.12
N GLU A 570 10.85 11.68 23.87
CA GLU A 570 11.01 11.75 25.32
C GLU A 570 10.86 10.36 25.94
N PHE A 571 9.94 9.56 25.40
CA PHE A 571 9.73 8.18 25.81
C PHE A 571 10.91 7.27 25.46
N PHE A 572 11.53 7.43 24.29
CA PHE A 572 12.75 6.69 23.93
C PHE A 572 13.93 7.06 24.83
N ALA A 573 14.11 8.36 25.12
CA ALA A 573 15.13 8.80 26.06
C ALA A 573 14.88 8.27 27.48
N PHE A 574 13.64 8.21 27.89
CA PHE A 574 13.23 7.58 29.15
C PHE A 574 13.55 6.08 29.16
N ILE A 575 13.24 5.35 28.08
CA ILE A 575 13.54 3.91 27.97
C ILE A 575 15.05 3.66 27.96
N GLU A 576 15.83 4.49 27.26
CA GLU A 576 17.29 4.39 27.27
C GLU A 576 17.87 4.61 28.69
N ASN A 577 17.36 5.62 29.39
CA ASN A 577 17.83 5.92 30.75
C ASN A 577 17.38 4.88 31.76
N SER A 578 16.12 4.42 31.69
CA SER A 578 15.55 3.51 32.68
C SER A 578 15.94 2.05 32.48
N PHE A 579 16.17 1.62 31.21
CA PHE A 579 16.40 0.23 30.87
C PHE A 579 17.71 -0.02 30.13
N GLY A 580 18.44 1.02 29.74
CA GLY A 580 19.69 0.91 28.98
C GLY A 580 19.51 0.44 27.53
N ILE A 581 18.30 0.57 26.98
CA ILE A 581 17.95 0.11 25.62
C ILE A 581 17.78 1.30 24.69
N GLN A 582 18.53 1.32 23.59
CA GLN A 582 18.30 2.27 22.51
C GLN A 582 17.23 1.70 21.56
N LEU A 583 16.12 2.43 21.44
CA LEU A 583 15.05 2.14 20.50
C LEU A 583 15.16 3.08 19.29
N ASP A 584 15.03 2.52 18.10
CA ASP A 584 14.79 3.25 16.87
C ASP A 584 13.30 3.21 16.46
N GLU A 585 12.93 4.06 15.52
CA GLU A 585 11.53 4.18 15.08
C GLU A 585 11.02 2.91 14.36
N GLU A 586 11.91 2.17 13.67
CA GLU A 586 11.52 0.94 12.98
C GLU A 586 11.17 -0.14 14.00
N LYS A 587 11.97 -0.27 15.04
CA LYS A 587 11.74 -1.25 16.09
C LYS A 587 10.53 -0.91 16.97
N PHE A 588 10.34 0.37 17.27
CA PHE A 588 9.15 0.81 18.01
C PHE A 588 7.84 0.60 17.22
N ALA A 589 7.89 0.70 15.90
CA ALA A 589 6.71 0.42 15.05
C ALA A 589 6.21 -1.03 15.15
N GLU A 590 7.11 -1.96 15.47
CA GLU A 590 6.75 -3.36 15.70
C GLU A 590 6.06 -3.57 17.07
N MET A 591 6.17 -2.57 17.98
CA MET A 591 5.69 -2.64 19.37
C MET A 591 4.82 -1.42 19.71
N PRO A 592 3.64 -1.28 19.10
CA PRO A 592 2.84 -0.05 19.19
C PRO A 592 2.15 0.18 20.53
N ASN A 593 2.23 -0.76 21.46
CA ASN A 593 1.57 -0.71 22.77
C ASN A 593 2.52 -1.10 23.92
N LEU A 594 2.10 -0.80 25.17
CA LEU A 594 2.93 -1.04 26.35
C LEU A 594 3.23 -2.50 26.62
N LYS A 595 2.30 -3.42 26.30
CA LYS A 595 2.49 -4.86 26.52
C LYS A 595 3.65 -5.39 25.67
N LEU A 596 3.61 -5.18 24.36
CA LEU A 596 4.68 -5.61 23.44
C LEU A 596 6.02 -4.94 23.76
N LEU A 597 5.95 -3.66 24.13
CA LEU A 597 7.14 -2.91 24.48
C LEU A 597 7.77 -3.41 25.78
N SER A 598 6.98 -3.72 26.81
CA SER A 598 7.49 -4.28 28.08
C SER A 598 8.06 -5.69 27.89
N GLU A 599 7.43 -6.52 27.06
CA GLU A 599 7.95 -7.85 26.69
C GLU A 599 9.33 -7.75 26.04
N TYR A 600 9.51 -6.81 25.12
CA TYR A 600 10.80 -6.57 24.48
C TYR A 600 11.85 -6.04 25.46
N ILE A 601 11.46 -5.10 26.31
CA ILE A 601 12.35 -4.53 27.33
C ILE A 601 12.81 -5.62 28.29
N ASN A 602 11.91 -6.46 28.78
CA ASN A 602 12.25 -7.56 29.69
C ASN A 602 13.26 -8.56 29.10
N GLN A 603 13.28 -8.73 27.80
CA GLN A 603 14.25 -9.60 27.13
C GLN A 603 15.63 -8.96 26.97
N LYS A 604 15.73 -7.63 26.96
CA LYS A 604 16.95 -6.91 26.56
C LYS A 604 17.49 -5.90 27.57
N ALA A 605 16.74 -5.58 28.62
CA ALA A 605 17.15 -4.58 29.59
C ALA A 605 18.42 -4.97 30.33
N THR A 606 19.32 -4.01 30.49
CA THR A 606 20.54 -4.14 31.28
C THR A 606 20.39 -3.58 32.69
N LYS A 607 19.33 -2.79 32.90
CA LYS A 607 18.98 -2.21 34.23
C LYS A 607 17.47 -1.91 34.26
N PHE A 608 16.95 -1.74 35.49
CA PHE A 608 15.59 -1.32 35.76
C PHE A 608 15.63 -0.21 36.79
N GLU A 609 15.45 1.04 36.39
CA GLU A 609 15.44 2.21 37.23
C GLU A 609 14.39 3.20 36.73
N ASP A 610 13.59 3.78 37.65
CA ASP A 610 12.64 4.84 37.32
C ASP A 610 13.37 6.18 37.35
N ASN A 611 14.07 6.49 36.26
CA ASN A 611 14.85 7.70 36.13
C ASN A 611 14.23 8.67 35.10
N ASP A 612 13.72 9.80 35.59
CA ASP A 612 13.40 10.93 34.71
C ASP A 612 14.65 11.38 33.93
N VAL A 613 14.46 11.88 32.71
CA VAL A 613 15.56 12.41 31.89
C VAL A 613 16.20 13.59 32.59
N ASP A 614 17.44 13.44 33.04
CA ASP A 614 18.19 14.55 33.66
C ASP A 614 18.69 15.53 32.61
N TRP A 615 17.79 16.42 32.17
CA TRP A 615 18.12 17.50 31.24
C TRP A 615 19.24 18.40 31.75
N LYS A 616 19.36 18.57 33.06
CA LYS A 616 20.41 19.39 33.67
C LYS A 616 21.78 18.80 33.43
N GLN A 617 21.94 17.48 33.54
CA GLN A 617 23.18 16.78 33.25
C GLN A 617 23.53 16.91 31.75
N ILE A 618 22.59 16.56 30.86
CA ILE A 618 22.79 16.61 29.40
C ILE A 618 23.22 18.02 28.97
N ILE A 619 22.52 19.04 29.43
CA ILE A 619 22.81 20.44 29.10
C ILE A 619 24.16 20.88 29.71
N SER A 620 24.50 20.46 30.92
CA SER A 620 25.77 20.83 31.56
C SER A 620 26.99 20.26 30.80
N GLU A 621 26.90 18.99 30.37
CA GLU A 621 27.97 18.26 29.66
C GLU A 621 28.16 18.69 28.22
N THR A 622 27.19 19.33 27.62
CA THR A 622 27.22 19.77 26.21
C THR A 622 28.31 20.83 26.00
N LYS A 623 29.19 20.58 25.02
CA LYS A 623 30.28 21.52 24.65
C LYS A 623 29.80 22.62 23.67
N PRO A 624 30.39 23.83 23.74
CA PRO A 624 30.10 24.87 22.76
C PRO A 624 30.46 24.43 21.33
N ILE A 625 29.60 24.79 20.36
CA ILE A 625 29.80 24.51 18.93
C ILE A 625 30.31 25.78 18.21
N GLN A 626 31.44 25.67 17.55
CA GLN A 626 31.96 26.78 16.74
C GLN A 626 31.22 26.87 15.39
N ASP A 627 30.70 28.06 15.09
CA ASP A 627 29.96 28.29 13.85
C ASP A 627 30.87 29.04 12.84
N ASN A 628 31.47 28.32 11.91
CA ASN A 628 32.41 28.83 10.90
C ASN A 628 31.77 29.18 9.55
N LYS A 629 30.42 29.31 9.48
CA LYS A 629 29.70 29.57 8.22
C LYS A 629 29.98 30.99 7.69
N LYS A 630 30.28 31.10 6.39
CA LYS A 630 30.54 32.41 5.73
C LYS A 630 29.35 33.36 5.62
N ARG A 631 28.12 32.85 5.81
CA ARG A 631 26.85 33.59 5.88
C ARG A 631 26.57 34.59 4.75
N TRP A 632 27.13 34.36 3.57
CA TRP A 632 26.91 35.25 2.43
C TRP A 632 25.43 35.26 1.99
N VAL A 633 24.73 34.11 2.13
CA VAL A 633 23.29 33.99 1.85
C VAL A 633 22.48 34.87 2.79
N THR A 634 22.83 34.92 4.07
CA THR A 634 22.19 35.83 5.03
C THR A 634 22.41 37.30 4.67
N ARG A 635 23.62 37.67 4.19
CA ARG A 635 23.92 39.04 3.71
C ARG A 635 23.05 39.40 2.50
N PHE A 636 22.93 38.42 1.54
CA PHE A 636 22.10 38.62 0.36
C PHE A 636 20.62 38.78 0.73
N LEU A 637 20.09 37.91 1.60
CA LEU A 637 18.70 38.01 2.08
C LEU A 637 18.48 39.33 2.84
N LYS A 638 19.47 39.79 3.60
CA LYS A 638 19.38 41.06 4.32
C LYS A 638 19.33 42.26 3.34
N ALA A 639 20.04 42.20 2.22
CA ALA A 639 19.98 43.20 1.18
C ALA A 639 18.62 43.23 0.45
N LEU A 640 17.95 42.10 0.33
CA LEU A 640 16.60 41.98 -0.28
C LEU A 640 15.46 42.36 0.66
N GLN A 641 15.72 42.60 1.93
CA GLN A 641 14.67 42.90 2.91
C GLN A 641 13.81 44.11 2.60
N PRO A 642 14.31 45.20 2.07
CA PRO A 642 13.45 46.34 1.68
C PRO A 642 12.36 45.93 0.68
N VAL A 643 12.68 45.02 -0.24
CA VAL A 643 11.71 44.50 -1.21
C VAL A 643 10.65 43.61 -0.52
N VAL A 644 11.05 42.79 0.44
CA VAL A 644 10.15 41.97 1.25
C VAL A 644 9.24 42.87 2.10
N ASP A 645 9.79 43.84 2.74
CA ASP A 645 9.07 44.81 3.58
C ASP A 645 8.02 45.59 2.76
N LEU A 646 8.38 46.01 1.55
CA LEU A 646 7.49 46.72 0.64
C LEU A 646 6.38 45.80 0.13
N TYR A 647 6.72 44.58 -0.31
CA TYR A 647 5.76 43.63 -0.86
C TYR A 647 4.70 43.25 0.15
N PHE A 648 5.10 42.88 1.39
CA PHE A 648 4.19 42.51 2.48
C PHE A 648 3.76 43.67 3.36
N ARG A 649 4.15 44.92 3.04
CA ARG A 649 3.87 46.13 3.85
C ARG A 649 4.16 45.85 5.32
N VAL A 650 5.39 45.39 5.63
CA VAL A 650 5.77 44.95 6.97
C VAL A 650 5.81 46.07 7.95
N ARG A 651 4.99 46.01 9.00
CA ARG A 651 5.02 46.94 10.13
C ARG A 651 5.80 46.34 11.30
N LYS A 652 6.87 47.02 11.72
CA LYS A 652 7.74 46.58 12.81
C LYS A 652 7.44 47.39 14.07
N ILE A 653 7.05 46.70 15.13
CA ILE A 653 6.62 47.30 16.40
C ILE A 653 7.67 46.99 17.45
N ASP A 654 8.01 48.00 18.24
CA ASP A 654 8.92 47.92 19.40
C ASP A 654 10.32 47.37 19.12
N LYS A 655 10.83 47.50 17.90
CA LYS A 655 12.15 47.02 17.45
C LYS A 655 13.30 47.47 18.38
N LYS A 656 13.14 48.63 19.05
CA LYS A 656 14.15 49.16 19.97
C LYS A 656 14.36 48.29 21.23
N LYS A 657 13.42 47.38 21.56
CA LYS A 657 13.53 46.46 22.71
C LYS A 657 14.47 45.28 22.45
N LEU A 658 14.93 45.04 21.21
CA LEU A 658 15.85 44.01 20.89
C LEU A 658 17.25 44.28 21.45
N THR A 659 17.83 43.29 22.16
CA THR A 659 19.20 43.29 22.67
C THR A 659 20.09 42.33 21.89
N ASN A 660 21.40 42.55 21.91
CA ASN A 660 22.38 41.69 21.20
C ASN A 660 22.96 40.58 22.12
N GLU A 661 22.40 40.40 23.30
CA GLU A 661 22.77 39.33 24.21
C GLU A 661 22.24 37.98 23.71
N PRO A 662 22.94 36.87 24.03
CA PRO A 662 22.42 35.55 23.73
C PRO A 662 21.06 35.33 24.40
N GLN A 663 20.05 34.94 23.60
CA GLN A 663 18.68 34.76 24.06
C GLN A 663 17.91 33.78 23.16
N ILE A 664 16.84 33.26 23.67
CA ILE A 664 15.90 32.43 22.88
C ILE A 664 14.76 33.34 22.41
N PHE A 665 14.65 33.51 21.10
CA PHE A 665 13.53 34.18 20.49
C PHE A 665 12.41 33.16 20.25
N VAL A 666 11.25 33.36 20.84
CA VAL A 666 10.07 32.54 20.74
C VAL A 666 9.02 33.28 19.91
N SER A 667 8.51 32.65 18.84
CA SER A 667 7.51 33.26 17.97
C SER A 667 6.43 32.26 17.55
N ASN A 668 5.22 32.73 17.24
CA ASN A 668 4.21 31.97 16.58
C ASN A 668 4.58 31.69 15.11
N HIS A 669 4.01 30.62 14.53
CA HIS A 669 4.36 30.15 13.19
C HIS A 669 3.16 30.13 12.22
N GLN A 670 3.00 31.19 11.45
CA GLN A 670 1.87 31.37 10.54
C GLN A 670 2.18 30.98 9.09
N SER A 671 3.43 31.14 8.66
CA SER A 671 3.75 31.13 7.24
C SER A 671 5.17 30.66 6.93
N PHE A 672 5.44 30.28 5.68
CA PHE A 672 6.80 30.09 5.17
C PHE A 672 7.65 31.37 5.16
N VAL A 673 7.02 32.53 5.18
CA VAL A 673 7.74 33.81 5.18
C VAL A 673 8.13 34.27 6.58
N ASP A 674 7.67 33.62 7.65
CA ASP A 674 7.99 34.06 9.02
C ASP A 674 9.48 34.24 9.31
N PRO A 675 10.39 33.33 8.88
CA PRO A 675 11.82 33.53 9.06
C PRO A 675 12.35 34.77 8.34
N LEU A 676 11.78 35.11 7.17
CA LEU A 676 12.14 36.32 6.41
C LEU A 676 11.65 37.58 7.12
N ILE A 677 10.44 37.54 7.68
CA ILE A 677 9.84 38.64 8.43
C ILE A 677 10.64 38.89 9.72
N LEU A 678 11.01 37.86 10.45
CA LEU A 678 11.88 37.98 11.63
C LEU A 678 13.27 38.48 11.23
N GLY A 679 13.82 38.01 10.12
CA GLY A 679 15.08 38.53 9.56
C GLY A 679 15.00 40.03 9.23
N SER A 680 13.82 40.52 8.82
CA SER A 680 13.60 41.97 8.59
C SER A 680 13.48 42.77 9.88
N LEU A 681 12.92 42.17 10.93
CA LEU A 681 12.82 42.80 12.25
C LEU A 681 14.19 42.97 12.89
N PHE A 682 15.07 41.99 12.79
CA PHE A 682 16.38 41.98 13.45
C PHE A 682 17.38 42.95 12.82
N PRO A 683 18.04 43.83 13.59
CA PRO A 683 19.22 44.59 13.14
C PRO A 683 20.35 43.65 12.65
N GLY A 684 21.25 44.18 11.80
CA GLY A 684 22.34 43.37 11.24
C GLY A 684 23.16 42.63 12.29
N LYS A 685 23.54 43.30 13.37
CA LYS A 685 24.30 42.66 14.47
C LYS A 685 23.55 41.48 15.09
N ILE A 686 22.24 41.59 15.28
CA ILE A 686 21.42 40.52 15.85
C ILE A 686 21.19 39.39 14.84
N VAL A 687 20.82 39.70 13.59
CA VAL A 687 20.52 38.65 12.60
C VAL A 687 21.74 37.77 12.31
N PHE A 688 22.95 38.34 12.29
CA PHE A 688 24.16 37.55 12.07
C PHE A 688 24.57 36.70 13.28
N ASN A 689 24.05 37.02 14.47
CA ASN A 689 24.29 36.27 15.69
C ASN A 689 23.14 35.32 16.03
N THR A 690 22.09 35.29 15.25
CA THR A 690 20.88 34.47 15.50
C THR A 690 20.78 33.33 14.51
N LEU A 691 20.42 32.12 15.00
CA LEU A 691 20.20 30.92 14.20
C LEU A 691 18.71 30.58 14.18
N PHE A 692 18.22 30.16 13.03
CA PHE A 692 16.85 29.71 12.83
C PHE A 692 16.82 28.19 12.77
N LEU A 693 16.03 27.58 13.63
CA LEU A 693 15.88 26.14 13.66
C LEU A 693 14.93 25.69 12.55
N ALA A 694 15.30 24.66 11.80
CA ALA A 694 14.51 24.11 10.72
C ALA A 694 14.57 22.58 10.71
N ILE A 695 13.48 21.95 10.31
CA ILE A 695 13.39 20.50 10.18
C ILE A 695 14.08 20.06 8.89
N ASP A 696 14.93 19.03 8.95
CA ASP A 696 15.83 18.54 7.90
C ASP A 696 15.13 18.28 6.54
N TRP A 697 13.91 17.80 6.55
CA TRP A 697 13.19 17.35 5.35
C TRP A 697 13.01 18.44 4.26
N TYR A 698 12.77 19.70 4.64
CA TYR A 698 12.53 20.79 3.67
C TYR A 698 13.81 21.34 3.04
N PHE A 699 14.96 21.13 3.67
CA PHE A 699 16.22 21.83 3.36
C PHE A 699 17.26 20.96 2.66
N LYS A 700 16.97 19.66 2.37
CA LYS A 700 17.92 18.74 1.71
C LYS A 700 18.16 19.02 0.22
N LYS A 701 17.28 19.76 -0.47
CA LYS A 701 17.31 19.90 -1.94
C LYS A 701 17.30 21.37 -2.41
N GLY A 702 17.99 21.63 -3.53
CA GLY A 702 17.93 22.91 -4.26
C GLY A 702 18.50 24.10 -3.48
N ILE A 703 17.88 25.26 -3.69
CA ILE A 703 18.31 26.57 -3.11
C ILE A 703 18.25 26.58 -1.58
N MET A 704 17.37 25.76 -0.97
CA MET A 704 17.24 25.62 0.48
C MET A 704 18.50 25.05 1.13
N LYS A 705 19.25 24.19 0.44
CA LYS A 705 20.54 23.67 0.90
C LYS A 705 21.57 24.79 1.12
N LEU A 706 21.49 25.86 0.33
CA LEU A 706 22.38 27.06 0.48
C LEU A 706 22.09 27.81 1.77
N LEU A 707 20.83 27.88 2.22
CA LEU A 707 20.44 28.49 3.49
C LEU A 707 21.08 27.80 4.70
N VAL A 708 21.21 26.47 4.63
CA VAL A 708 21.85 25.68 5.67
C VAL A 708 23.38 25.81 5.62
N SER A 709 23.96 25.68 4.45
CA SER A 709 25.42 25.68 4.31
C SER A 709 26.06 27.06 4.46
N ASN A 710 25.37 28.12 4.05
CA ASN A 710 25.90 29.49 4.00
C ASN A 710 24.94 30.55 4.58
N GLY A 711 23.88 30.15 5.24
CA GLY A 711 22.90 31.00 5.91
C GLY A 711 22.89 30.79 7.43
N ASN A 712 21.84 31.30 8.06
CA ASN A 712 21.62 31.22 9.50
C ASN A 712 20.69 30.05 9.89
N VAL A 713 20.52 29.04 9.05
CA VAL A 713 19.63 27.91 9.32
C VAL A 713 20.46 26.77 9.89
N VAL A 714 19.98 26.21 10.99
CA VAL A 714 20.48 24.98 11.60
C VAL A 714 19.40 23.91 11.43
N LEU A 715 19.80 22.78 10.87
CA LEU A 715 18.90 21.64 10.74
C LEU A 715 18.88 20.88 12.05
N ILE A 716 17.71 20.65 12.55
CA ILE A 716 17.47 19.84 13.73
C ILE A 716 16.66 18.64 13.26
N ASP A 717 17.14 17.46 13.56
CA ASP A 717 16.43 16.22 13.33
C ASP A 717 15.77 15.75 14.63
N ILE A 718 14.75 16.49 15.04
CA ILE A 718 13.98 16.18 16.25
C ILE A 718 13.40 14.74 16.18
N ASN A 719 13.28 14.19 14.98
CA ASN A 719 12.66 12.89 14.76
C ASN A 719 13.65 11.71 14.83
N LYS A 720 14.97 11.97 14.75
CA LYS A 720 15.98 10.91 14.80
C LYS A 720 16.78 10.86 16.10
N ASN A 721 16.99 11.99 16.73
CA ASN A 721 17.74 12.04 18.00
C ASN A 721 17.53 13.40 18.67
N VAL A 722 16.55 13.47 19.60
CA VAL A 722 16.25 14.71 20.36
C VAL A 722 17.41 15.09 21.24
N ARG A 723 18.05 14.15 21.90
CA ARG A 723 19.22 14.42 22.74
C ARG A 723 20.27 15.18 21.92
N LYS A 724 20.61 14.69 20.75
CA LYS A 724 21.56 15.34 19.84
C LYS A 724 21.05 16.70 19.37
N SER A 725 19.78 16.84 19.10
CA SER A 725 19.17 18.12 18.70
C SER A 725 19.22 19.16 19.84
N VAL A 726 18.93 18.73 21.07
CA VAL A 726 19.09 19.58 22.25
C VAL A 726 20.57 19.94 22.49
N GLU A 727 21.47 18.97 22.39
CA GLU A 727 22.92 19.20 22.49
C GLU A 727 23.41 20.20 21.44
N GLU A 728 22.93 20.12 20.18
CA GLU A 728 23.28 21.09 19.13
C GLU A 728 22.76 22.49 19.47
N ILE A 729 21.49 22.64 19.88
CA ILE A 729 20.91 23.93 20.29
C ILE A 729 21.69 24.53 21.45
N VAL A 730 21.95 23.74 22.49
CA VAL A 730 22.71 24.12 23.68
C VAL A 730 24.14 24.51 23.30
N GLY A 731 24.78 23.73 22.44
CA GLY A 731 26.13 24.01 21.97
C GLY A 731 26.25 25.37 21.28
N TYR A 732 25.27 25.75 20.47
CA TYR A 732 25.24 27.09 19.84
C TYR A 732 24.92 28.19 20.84
N LEU A 733 23.99 28.00 21.79
CA LEU A 733 23.71 28.97 22.84
C LEU A 733 24.94 29.22 23.73
N LYS A 734 25.65 28.14 24.14
CA LYS A 734 26.92 28.25 24.90
C LYS A 734 28.04 28.95 24.11
N SER A 735 27.98 28.95 22.80
CA SER A 735 28.92 29.72 21.96
C SER A 735 28.50 31.18 21.74
N GLY A 736 27.55 31.69 22.50
CA GLY A 736 27.09 33.08 22.46
C GLY A 736 26.13 33.42 21.31
N LYS A 737 25.54 32.43 20.67
CA LYS A 737 24.51 32.64 19.64
C LYS A 737 23.12 32.76 20.26
N SER A 738 22.23 33.49 19.57
CA SER A 738 20.80 33.48 19.86
C SER A 738 20.09 32.50 18.92
N ILE A 739 18.94 31.98 19.33
CA ILE A 739 18.19 31.00 18.56
C ILE A 739 16.73 31.45 18.41
N VAL A 740 16.16 31.30 17.22
CA VAL A 740 14.72 31.44 16.96
C VAL A 740 14.06 30.08 16.98
N ILE A 741 13.03 29.93 17.80
CA ILE A 741 12.22 28.73 17.93
C ILE A 741 10.75 29.08 17.67
N PHE A 742 10.08 28.21 16.88
CA PHE A 742 8.63 28.21 16.71
C PHE A 742 8.08 27.05 17.54
N PRO A 743 7.66 27.26 18.80
CA PRO A 743 7.36 26.18 19.72
C PRO A 743 6.05 25.44 19.41
N GLU A 744 5.25 25.91 18.46
CA GLU A 744 4.09 25.20 17.91
C GLU A 744 4.49 23.92 17.16
N GLY A 745 5.76 23.81 16.72
CA GLY A 745 6.30 22.67 16.00
C GLY A 745 5.81 22.54 14.54
N ALA A 746 4.80 23.31 14.15
CA ALA A 746 4.27 23.36 12.78
C ALA A 746 3.59 24.71 12.52
N ARG A 747 3.43 25.07 11.24
CA ARG A 747 2.69 26.26 10.84
C ARG A 747 1.21 26.11 11.15
N THR A 748 0.59 27.17 11.67
CA THR A 748 -0.84 27.19 11.98
C THR A 748 -1.72 26.76 10.80
N LYS A 749 -2.88 26.21 11.10
CA LYS A 749 -3.88 25.76 10.12
C LYS A 749 -4.98 26.76 9.88
N ASP A 750 -5.30 27.54 10.88
CA ASP A 750 -6.43 28.46 10.95
C ASP A 750 -6.05 29.92 11.28
N GLY A 751 -4.76 30.21 11.38
CA GLY A 751 -4.24 31.53 11.75
C GLY A 751 -4.08 31.74 13.26
N LYS A 752 -4.59 30.81 14.10
CA LYS A 752 -4.49 30.89 15.56
C LYS A 752 -3.18 30.34 16.09
N VAL A 753 -2.83 30.73 17.31
CA VAL A 753 -1.63 30.23 18.02
C VAL A 753 -1.95 28.86 18.61
N ALA A 754 -1.18 27.83 18.24
CA ALA A 754 -1.28 26.50 18.81
C ALA A 754 -0.57 26.40 20.17
N GLN A 755 -0.79 25.31 20.92
CA GLN A 755 -0.15 25.07 22.18
C GLN A 755 1.38 24.97 22.02
N PHE A 756 2.13 25.59 22.94
CA PHE A 756 3.58 25.62 22.90
C PHE A 756 4.22 24.39 23.55
N LYS A 757 5.21 23.83 22.89
CA LYS A 757 6.03 22.71 23.38
C LYS A 757 7.12 23.21 24.32
N LYS A 758 7.50 22.36 25.27
CA LYS A 758 8.37 22.72 26.42
C LYS A 758 9.87 22.84 26.13
N VAL A 759 10.38 22.29 25.02
CA VAL A 759 11.84 22.16 24.77
C VAL A 759 12.60 23.49 24.92
N PHE A 760 12.05 24.59 24.44
CA PHE A 760 12.69 25.88 24.60
C PHE A 760 12.73 26.33 26.07
N ALA A 761 11.70 26.00 26.85
CA ALA A 761 11.61 26.32 28.27
C ALA A 761 12.64 25.53 29.10
N ILE A 762 12.81 24.24 28.79
CA ILE A 762 13.86 23.39 29.40
C ILE A 762 15.25 24.01 29.14
N ILE A 763 15.57 24.27 27.88
CA ILE A 763 16.87 24.83 27.50
C ILE A 763 17.10 26.22 28.13
N ALA A 764 16.07 27.08 28.09
CA ALA A 764 16.16 28.43 28.67
C ALA A 764 16.45 28.37 30.16
N LYS A 765 15.72 27.52 30.89
CA LYS A 765 15.84 27.39 32.35
C LYS A 765 17.18 26.80 32.77
N GLU A 766 17.61 25.70 32.16
CA GLU A 766 18.85 25.03 32.53
C GLU A 766 20.11 25.83 32.15
N LEU A 767 20.02 26.68 31.13
CA LEU A 767 21.09 27.60 30.73
C LEU A 767 20.96 29.01 31.38
N ASN A 768 19.86 29.29 32.09
CA ASN A 768 19.51 30.60 32.63
C ASN A 768 19.57 31.72 31.54
N ILE A 769 19.01 31.45 30.39
CA ILE A 769 18.98 32.35 29.22
C ILE A 769 17.60 32.98 29.08
N ASP A 770 17.57 34.31 28.85
CA ASP A 770 16.33 35.06 28.69
C ASP A 770 15.52 34.61 27.47
N ILE A 771 14.20 34.66 27.59
CA ILE A 771 13.24 34.39 26.54
C ILE A 771 12.66 35.72 26.06
N GLN A 772 12.80 35.99 24.73
CA GLN A 772 12.20 37.13 24.08
C GLN A 772 11.04 36.71 23.22
N CYS A 773 9.80 37.05 23.58
CA CYS A 773 8.63 36.78 22.80
C CYS A 773 8.51 37.73 21.60
N ILE A 774 8.11 37.19 20.43
CA ILE A 774 7.84 37.94 19.20
C ILE A 774 6.53 37.48 18.62
N GLY A 775 5.63 38.38 18.30
CA GLY A 775 4.33 38.07 17.67
C GLY A 775 4.34 38.47 16.19
N ILE A 776 3.86 37.55 15.35
CA ILE A 776 3.63 37.75 13.91
C ILE A 776 2.14 37.70 13.63
N LYS A 777 1.58 38.70 12.93
CA LYS A 777 0.16 38.83 12.58
C LYS A 777 0.00 39.14 11.10
N GLY A 778 -0.96 38.49 10.41
CA GLY A 778 -1.22 38.73 8.98
C GLY A 778 -0.37 37.87 8.01
N ALA A 779 0.58 37.07 8.50
CA ALA A 779 1.40 36.22 7.66
C ALA A 779 0.61 35.01 7.13
N PHE A 780 -0.41 34.56 7.84
CA PHE A 780 -1.30 33.49 7.39
C PHE A 780 -2.10 33.91 6.15
N GLU A 781 -2.67 35.12 6.14
CA GLU A 781 -3.41 35.71 5.02
C GLU A 781 -2.50 36.05 3.84
N ALA A 782 -1.21 36.30 4.12
CA ALA A 782 -0.24 36.63 3.11
C ALA A 782 0.29 35.38 2.40
N TYR A 783 0.60 34.31 3.12
CA TYR A 783 1.11 33.07 2.54
C TYR A 783 0.88 31.86 3.46
N SER A 784 -0.36 31.43 3.58
CA SER A 784 -0.69 30.21 4.34
C SER A 784 -0.14 28.94 3.67
N ARG A 785 -0.12 27.86 4.42
CA ARG A 785 0.26 26.52 3.91
C ARG A 785 -0.60 26.01 2.74
N TYR A 786 -1.75 26.62 2.50
CA TYR A 786 -2.71 26.27 1.43
C TYR A 786 -2.52 27.08 0.15
N MET A 787 -1.67 28.07 0.16
CA MET A 787 -1.47 28.98 -0.98
C MET A 787 -0.27 28.53 -1.83
N LYS A 788 -0.43 28.62 -3.15
CA LYS A 788 0.64 28.29 -4.11
C LYS A 788 1.66 29.42 -4.27
N PHE A 789 1.24 30.66 -4.10
CA PHE A 789 2.06 31.87 -4.20
C PHE A 789 1.69 32.86 -3.10
N PRO A 790 2.67 33.64 -2.60
CA PRO A 790 2.42 34.68 -1.62
C PRO A 790 1.58 35.83 -2.22
N LYS A 791 0.72 36.43 -1.38
CA LYS A 791 -0.11 37.59 -1.73
C LYS A 791 0.42 38.83 -1.01
N PRO A 792 0.37 40.04 -1.62
CA PRO A 792 0.82 41.27 -0.99
C PRO A 792 -0.16 41.76 0.09
N LYS A 793 -0.13 41.10 1.24
CA LYS A 793 -0.93 41.43 2.42
C LYS A 793 -0.06 42.13 3.47
N LYS A 794 -0.68 42.93 4.33
CA LYS A 794 0.02 43.59 5.43
C LYS A 794 0.41 42.56 6.49
N ILE A 795 1.67 42.58 6.91
CA ILE A 795 2.19 41.73 8.01
C ILE A 795 2.68 42.67 9.12
N GLU A 796 2.27 42.40 10.34
CA GLU A 796 2.77 43.07 11.51
C GLU A 796 3.67 42.12 12.32
N VAL A 797 4.81 42.61 12.78
CA VAL A 797 5.73 41.88 13.62
C VAL A 797 6.13 42.72 14.81
N ALA A 798 5.94 42.21 16.01
CA ALA A 798 6.12 42.95 17.27
C ALA A 798 7.10 42.24 18.20
N VAL A 799 8.00 43.05 18.78
CA VAL A 799 8.85 42.62 19.90
C VAL A 799 8.01 42.76 21.17
N LEU A 800 7.65 41.66 21.79
CA LEU A 800 6.80 41.58 22.98
C LEU A 800 7.63 41.59 24.26
N GLU A 801 7.15 40.95 25.30
CA GLU A 801 7.84 40.85 26.58
C GLU A 801 9.10 39.99 26.52
N LYS A 802 10.14 40.43 27.23
CA LYS A 802 11.35 39.61 27.53
C LYS A 802 11.31 39.25 29.01
N PHE A 803 11.54 37.99 29.32
CA PHE A 803 11.50 37.53 30.71
C PHE A 803 12.54 36.43 30.99
N LYS A 804 12.88 36.29 32.28
CA LYS A 804 13.73 35.20 32.78
C LYS A 804 12.93 33.90 32.94
N PRO A 805 13.56 32.74 32.69
CA PRO A 805 12.87 31.45 32.74
C PRO A 805 12.70 30.95 34.21
N GLU A 806 11.83 31.62 34.95
CA GLU A 806 11.51 31.28 36.34
C GLU A 806 10.24 30.43 36.41
N GLY A 807 10.18 29.44 37.35
CA GLY A 807 9.04 28.52 37.50
C GLY A 807 9.32 27.13 36.90
N THR A 808 8.28 26.33 36.73
CA THR A 808 8.34 25.04 36.06
C THR A 808 8.47 25.21 34.54
N TYR A 809 8.88 24.16 33.84
CA TYR A 809 8.99 24.19 32.38
C TYR A 809 7.63 24.48 31.71
N ASP A 810 6.54 23.98 32.33
CA ASP A 810 5.17 24.22 31.86
C ASP A 810 4.77 25.68 32.03
N GLU A 811 5.02 26.25 33.22
CA GLU A 811 4.71 27.65 33.48
C GLU A 811 5.45 28.61 32.56
N ILE A 812 6.73 28.34 32.27
CA ILE A 812 7.53 29.11 31.31
C ILE A 812 6.93 29.02 29.90
N ALA A 813 6.56 27.81 29.46
CA ALA A 813 5.99 27.62 28.12
C ALA A 813 4.61 28.28 28.01
N GLN A 814 3.74 28.12 28.99
CA GLN A 814 2.42 28.77 29.05
C GLN A 814 2.51 30.28 29.11
N LYS A 815 3.49 30.83 29.83
CA LYS A 815 3.73 32.29 29.91
C LYS A 815 4.07 32.85 28.52
N ALA A 816 5.01 32.23 27.80
CA ALA A 816 5.38 32.64 26.45
C ALA A 816 4.18 32.53 25.47
N GLU A 817 3.43 31.42 25.54
CA GLU A 817 2.24 31.21 24.74
C GLU A 817 1.19 32.31 24.99
N LYS A 818 0.88 32.57 26.24
CA LYS A 818 -0.12 33.61 26.64
C LYS A 818 0.26 34.98 26.09
N ILE A 819 1.53 35.40 26.24
CA ILE A 819 2.03 36.69 25.74
C ILE A 819 1.84 36.81 24.23
N ILE A 820 2.19 35.75 23.48
CA ILE A 820 2.11 35.77 22.02
C ILE A 820 0.64 35.66 21.55
N ARG A 821 -0.16 34.79 22.16
CA ARG A 821 -1.57 34.60 21.86
C ARG A 821 -2.37 35.88 22.07
N GLU A 822 -2.15 36.57 23.19
CA GLU A 822 -2.82 37.84 23.47
C GLU A 822 -2.51 38.94 22.45
N TYR A 823 -1.34 38.93 21.85
CA TYR A 823 -1.01 39.85 20.77
C TYR A 823 -1.62 39.43 19.42
N VAL A 824 -1.51 38.17 19.06
CA VAL A 824 -1.89 37.66 17.73
C VAL A 824 -3.40 37.58 17.55
N GLU A 825 -4.15 37.21 18.59
CA GLU A 825 -5.60 36.96 18.55
C GLU A 825 -6.46 38.19 18.94
N LYS A 826 -5.81 39.26 19.46
CA LYS A 826 -6.43 40.59 19.55
C LYS A 826 -6.36 41.34 18.22
#